data_62a2211459c8c82cfada48c591178f57
#
_entry.id   62a2211459c8c82cfada48c591178f57
#
_cell.length_a   1.000
_cell.length_b   1.000
_cell.length_c   1.000
_cell.angle_alpha   90.00
_cell.angle_beta   90.00
_cell.angle_gamma   90.00
#
_symmetry.space_group_name_H-M   'P 1'
#
loop_
_entity.id
_entity.type
_entity.pdbx_description
1 polymer ?
#
loop_
_entity_poly.entity_id
_entity_poly.type
_entity_poly.pdbx_seq_one_letter_code
_entity_poly.pdbx_strand_id
1 'polypeptide(L)'
;MYRVVKRNGAIVDFTLNKISDAMMKAFDAVGASYNNDIIDLLALRVTADFQTKVVNDMVHVEDIQDSVERILESSGYSDVAKAYILYRRQHEKMREMKSTVLDYKKLVDSYVKVEDWRVKENSTVTYSVGGLILSNSGAITANYWLSEIYDDEIASAHKDGDLHIHDLSMLTGYCAGWSLKQLIKEGLGGIPGKITSAPAKHLSTLCNQMVNFLGIMQNEWAGAQAFSSFDTYLAPFVKADHLNYDETKQCIESFIYGVNTPSRWGTQAPFSNITLDWIVPNDLAALPAIVGGKETDFTYGDCKKEMDMVNKAFIEIMIEGDANGRGFQYPIPTYSITRDFDWSDTENNRLLFEMTAKYGTPYFSNYVNSDMQPSDVRSMCCRLRLDLRELRKKTGGFFGSGESTGSVGVVTINMPRIAYLSANKSEFYSRLDHMMDIAARSLKIKRGVITKLLDEGLYPYTKRYLGTFENHFSTIGLIGMNEVGLNANWLRADLTHKETQEFTKEVLVHMRDRLKDYQEQYGDLYNLEATPAESTTYRLAKHDRAKWPNIKTAGLPGETPYYTNSSHLPVGYSSDVFDALDVQDELQTLYTSGTVFHAFLGEKLPDWKAAANIVKTIADNYRLPYYTLSPTYSVCAEHGYIAGEVYECPQCKKKTEVYSRITGYYRPVQNWNDGKLQEFKDRQLYDLKKSVLKKPTSTVVTVSNLDSDTPQVETGVPQNIRYLFTTKSCPNCKMAKEFLREKNISFITIDAEEDVELTNRYGIMQAPTLVIVNGDSTEKIVNASNIKKYAEDLAAVPVR
;
A
#
# COMPACT_ATOMS: atom_id res chain seq x y z
N MET A 1 -21.34 15.47 -48.42
CA MET A 1 -22.23 14.42 -47.84
C MET A 1 -21.56 13.93 -46.59
N TYR A 2 -22.22 14.03 -45.43
CA TYR A 2 -21.58 13.65 -44.15
C TYR A 2 -21.26 12.16 -44.11
N ARG A 3 -20.14 11.82 -43.46
CA ARG A 3 -19.75 10.46 -43.15
C ARG A 3 -19.80 10.24 -41.63
N VAL A 4 -20.23 9.08 -41.22
CA VAL A 4 -20.37 8.73 -39.80
C VAL A 4 -19.21 7.83 -39.38
N VAL A 5 -18.48 8.26 -38.38
CA VAL A 5 -17.48 7.43 -37.70
C VAL A 5 -18.20 6.55 -36.69
N LYS A 6 -18.23 5.26 -36.93
CA LYS A 6 -18.79 4.28 -36.00
C LYS A 6 -17.87 4.10 -34.81
N ARG A 7 -18.39 3.55 -33.69
CA ARG A 7 -17.63 3.22 -32.47
C ARG A 7 -16.39 2.34 -32.70
N ASN A 8 -16.43 1.47 -33.70
CA ASN A 8 -15.31 0.61 -34.11
C ASN A 8 -14.32 1.27 -35.10
N GLY A 9 -14.42 2.58 -35.28
CA GLY A 9 -13.59 3.34 -36.23
C GLY A 9 -13.99 3.22 -37.71
N ALA A 10 -14.96 2.37 -38.05
CA ALA A 10 -15.42 2.25 -39.46
C ALA A 10 -16.16 3.51 -39.90
N ILE A 11 -15.86 4.00 -41.11
CA ILE A 11 -16.49 5.17 -41.72
C ILE A 11 -17.55 4.70 -42.70
N VAL A 12 -18.78 5.20 -42.54
CA VAL A 12 -19.91 4.90 -43.40
C VAL A 12 -20.62 6.18 -43.80
N ASP A 13 -21.38 6.13 -44.89
CA ASP A 13 -22.17 7.27 -45.34
C ASP A 13 -23.33 7.55 -44.39
N PHE A 14 -23.61 8.82 -44.15
CA PHE A 14 -24.73 9.26 -43.34
C PHE A 14 -26.06 8.97 -44.07
N THR A 15 -27.02 8.43 -43.34
CA THR A 15 -28.38 8.15 -43.86
C THR A 15 -29.39 8.61 -42.82
N LEU A 16 -30.23 9.59 -43.22
CA LEU A 16 -31.26 10.18 -42.35
C LEU A 16 -32.27 9.14 -41.85
N ASN A 17 -32.64 8.18 -42.70
CA ASN A 17 -33.60 7.13 -42.36
C ASN A 17 -33.20 6.31 -41.12
N LYS A 18 -31.89 6.18 -40.84
CA LYS A 18 -31.45 5.49 -39.62
C LYS A 18 -31.82 6.23 -38.35
N ILE A 19 -31.86 7.56 -38.37
CA ILE A 19 -32.33 8.38 -37.25
C ILE A 19 -33.85 8.23 -37.12
N SER A 20 -34.58 8.36 -38.25
CA SER A 20 -36.04 8.18 -38.29
C SER A 20 -36.44 6.81 -37.74
N ASP A 21 -35.83 5.73 -38.24
CA ASP A 21 -36.09 4.34 -37.76
C ASP A 21 -35.82 4.17 -36.26
N ALA A 22 -34.76 4.77 -35.74
CA ALA A 22 -34.43 4.68 -34.32
C ALA A 22 -35.43 5.44 -33.45
N MET A 23 -35.89 6.62 -33.90
CA MET A 23 -36.93 7.37 -33.23
C MET A 23 -38.29 6.67 -33.26
N MET A 24 -38.73 6.16 -34.43
CA MET A 24 -39.96 5.39 -34.52
C MET A 24 -40.02 4.24 -33.53
N LYS A 25 -38.94 3.47 -33.41
CA LYS A 25 -38.84 2.39 -32.40
C LYS A 25 -38.97 2.88 -30.98
N ALA A 26 -38.47 4.08 -30.66
CA ALA A 26 -38.61 4.66 -29.32
C ALA A 26 -40.06 5.13 -29.05
N PHE A 27 -40.73 5.69 -30.08
CA PHE A 27 -42.18 6.02 -29.97
C PHE A 27 -43.02 4.77 -29.77
N ASP A 28 -42.78 3.73 -30.58
CA ASP A 28 -43.49 2.44 -30.48
C ASP A 28 -43.29 1.81 -29.09
N ALA A 29 -42.08 1.90 -28.51
CA ALA A 29 -41.77 1.31 -27.19
C ALA A 29 -42.59 1.90 -26.05
N VAL A 30 -43.01 3.16 -26.16
CA VAL A 30 -43.89 3.83 -25.15
C VAL A 30 -45.34 3.96 -25.57
N GLY A 31 -45.68 3.42 -26.72
CA GLY A 31 -47.06 3.50 -27.30
C GLY A 31 -47.47 4.94 -27.62
N ALA A 32 -46.51 5.84 -27.88
CA ALA A 32 -46.81 7.22 -28.23
C ALA A 32 -47.19 7.32 -29.71
N SER A 33 -48.24 8.07 -30.00
CA SER A 33 -48.69 8.27 -31.40
C SER A 33 -47.76 9.23 -32.13
N TYR A 34 -47.43 8.88 -33.35
CA TYR A 34 -46.68 9.73 -34.29
C TYR A 34 -47.20 9.58 -35.70
N ASN A 35 -46.83 10.51 -36.56
CA ASN A 35 -46.98 10.39 -38.02
C ASN A 35 -45.58 10.57 -38.67
N ASN A 36 -45.44 10.22 -39.92
CA ASN A 36 -44.17 10.31 -40.63
C ASN A 36 -43.65 11.75 -40.70
N ASP A 37 -44.49 12.75 -40.81
CA ASP A 37 -44.13 14.17 -40.90
C ASP A 37 -43.44 14.63 -39.59
N ILE A 38 -43.93 14.17 -38.44
CA ILE A 38 -43.32 14.45 -37.14
C ILE A 38 -41.97 13.80 -37.02
N ILE A 39 -41.82 12.53 -37.43
CA ILE A 39 -40.53 11.83 -37.36
C ILE A 39 -39.52 12.48 -38.30
N ASP A 40 -39.91 12.84 -39.50
CA ASP A 40 -39.04 13.50 -40.47
C ASP A 40 -38.62 14.89 -40.03
N LEU A 41 -39.53 15.66 -39.41
CA LEU A 41 -39.21 16.95 -38.80
C LEU A 41 -38.18 16.79 -37.67
N LEU A 42 -38.38 15.81 -36.76
CA LEU A 42 -37.46 15.53 -35.65
C LEU A 42 -36.10 15.09 -36.18
N ALA A 43 -36.05 14.21 -37.19
CA ALA A 43 -34.80 13.76 -37.80
C ALA A 43 -34.00 14.89 -38.44
N LEU A 44 -34.69 15.84 -39.10
CA LEU A 44 -34.08 17.04 -39.64
C LEU A 44 -33.54 17.96 -38.54
N ARG A 45 -34.27 18.12 -37.42
CA ARG A 45 -33.80 18.88 -36.27
C ARG A 45 -32.57 18.24 -35.61
N VAL A 46 -32.53 16.92 -35.50
CA VAL A 46 -31.33 16.19 -35.04
C VAL A 46 -30.15 16.44 -35.95
N THR A 47 -30.38 16.45 -37.26
CA THR A 47 -29.33 16.73 -38.25
C THR A 47 -28.79 18.16 -38.11
N ALA A 48 -29.65 19.13 -37.86
CA ALA A 48 -29.26 20.50 -37.60
C ALA A 48 -28.49 20.66 -36.29
N ASP A 49 -28.85 19.91 -35.22
CA ASP A 49 -28.24 19.96 -33.93
C ASP A 49 -26.78 19.41 -33.94
N PHE A 50 -26.55 18.27 -34.57
CA PHE A 50 -25.18 17.73 -34.63
C PHE A 50 -24.30 18.38 -35.71
N GLN A 51 -24.83 19.22 -36.56
CA GLN A 51 -24.08 19.88 -37.64
C GLN A 51 -22.90 20.69 -37.09
N THR A 52 -23.03 21.26 -35.91
CA THR A 52 -21.94 22.00 -35.21
C THR A 52 -20.78 21.12 -34.74
N LYS A 53 -21.00 19.82 -34.73
CA LYS A 53 -20.00 18.81 -34.27
C LYS A 53 -19.32 18.11 -35.45
N VAL A 54 -19.67 18.46 -36.71
CA VAL A 54 -19.07 17.89 -37.92
C VAL A 54 -17.68 18.50 -38.10
N VAL A 55 -16.65 17.65 -38.17
CA VAL A 55 -15.27 18.04 -38.47
C VAL A 55 -14.80 17.28 -39.70
N ASN A 56 -14.30 17.96 -40.70
CA ASN A 56 -13.84 17.37 -41.99
C ASN A 56 -14.89 16.45 -42.64
N ASP A 57 -16.13 16.88 -42.71
CA ASP A 57 -17.28 16.10 -43.20
C ASP A 57 -17.56 14.80 -42.45
N MET A 58 -17.02 14.62 -41.26
CA MET A 58 -17.23 13.46 -40.40
C MET A 58 -17.90 13.83 -39.08
N VAL A 59 -18.76 12.95 -38.58
CA VAL A 59 -19.41 13.06 -37.26
C VAL A 59 -19.39 11.70 -36.57
N HIS A 60 -19.17 11.68 -35.27
CA HIS A 60 -19.24 10.46 -34.51
C HIS A 60 -20.68 10.00 -34.30
N VAL A 61 -20.91 8.69 -34.33
CA VAL A 61 -22.24 8.11 -34.09
C VAL A 61 -22.81 8.50 -32.72
N GLU A 62 -21.95 8.70 -31.70
CA GLU A 62 -22.37 9.16 -30.38
C GLU A 62 -22.96 10.57 -30.42
N ASP A 63 -22.31 11.49 -31.13
CA ASP A 63 -22.79 12.85 -31.29
C ASP A 63 -24.18 12.92 -31.92
N ILE A 64 -24.45 12.02 -32.91
CA ILE A 64 -25.77 11.87 -33.52
C ILE A 64 -26.78 11.36 -32.47
N GLN A 65 -26.41 10.36 -31.66
CA GLN A 65 -27.31 9.79 -30.68
C GLN A 65 -27.63 10.77 -29.53
N ASP A 66 -26.62 11.53 -29.05
CA ASP A 66 -26.82 12.60 -28.09
C ASP A 66 -27.75 13.70 -28.61
N SER A 67 -27.65 13.99 -29.90
CA SER A 67 -28.55 14.95 -30.58
C SER A 67 -29.98 14.40 -30.64
N VAL A 68 -30.18 13.11 -30.89
CA VAL A 68 -31.51 12.48 -30.85
C VAL A 68 -32.14 12.63 -29.47
N GLU A 69 -31.39 12.34 -28.39
CA GLU A 69 -31.87 12.47 -27.04
C GLU A 69 -32.31 13.90 -26.72
N ARG A 70 -31.46 14.89 -27.01
CA ARG A 70 -31.78 16.31 -26.78
C ARG A 70 -32.97 16.80 -27.55
N ILE A 71 -33.09 16.41 -28.83
CA ILE A 71 -34.20 16.86 -29.68
C ILE A 71 -35.51 16.24 -29.23
N LEU A 72 -35.54 14.95 -28.88
CA LEU A 72 -36.73 14.31 -28.31
C LEU A 72 -37.19 15.02 -27.03
N GLU A 73 -36.25 15.29 -26.11
CA GLU A 73 -36.54 15.95 -24.82
C GLU A 73 -37.03 17.40 -25.06
N SER A 74 -36.29 18.18 -25.84
CA SER A 74 -36.63 19.59 -26.12
C SER A 74 -37.91 19.75 -26.95
N SER A 75 -38.34 18.72 -27.64
CA SER A 75 -39.59 18.71 -28.43
C SER A 75 -40.83 18.23 -27.62
N GLY A 76 -40.64 18.01 -26.31
CA GLY A 76 -41.72 17.59 -25.39
C GLY A 76 -42.01 16.08 -25.33
N TYR A 77 -41.14 15.25 -25.95
CA TYR A 77 -41.29 13.79 -25.97
C TYR A 77 -40.39 13.14 -24.91
N SER A 78 -40.47 13.58 -23.65
CA SER A 78 -39.59 13.12 -22.56
C SER A 78 -39.66 11.61 -22.30
N ASP A 79 -40.81 10.97 -22.44
CA ASP A 79 -40.92 9.53 -22.23
C ASP A 79 -40.32 8.74 -23.40
N VAL A 80 -40.42 9.26 -24.61
CA VAL A 80 -39.77 8.70 -25.79
C VAL A 80 -38.26 8.85 -25.70
N ALA A 81 -37.77 10.00 -25.20
CA ALA A 81 -36.34 10.22 -24.96
C ALA A 81 -35.80 9.21 -23.93
N LYS A 82 -36.53 8.97 -22.82
CA LYS A 82 -36.18 7.93 -21.85
C LYS A 82 -36.14 6.54 -22.45
N ALA A 83 -37.13 6.18 -23.29
CA ALA A 83 -37.16 4.87 -23.98
C ALA A 83 -35.98 4.74 -24.95
N TYR A 84 -35.61 5.82 -25.63
CA TYR A 84 -34.44 5.84 -26.52
C TYR A 84 -33.12 5.63 -25.76
N ILE A 85 -32.96 6.32 -24.61
CA ILE A 85 -31.80 6.16 -23.73
C ILE A 85 -31.70 4.71 -23.22
N LEU A 86 -32.83 4.13 -22.77
CA LEU A 86 -32.87 2.73 -22.29
C LEU A 86 -32.53 1.75 -23.42
N TYR A 87 -33.06 1.96 -24.61
CA TYR A 87 -32.74 1.15 -25.80
C TYR A 87 -31.25 1.26 -26.17
N ARG A 88 -30.69 2.46 -26.13
CA ARG A 88 -29.25 2.70 -26.37
C ARG A 88 -28.38 1.93 -25.36
N ARG A 89 -28.72 2.01 -24.06
CA ARG A 89 -28.03 1.27 -23.00
C ARG A 89 -28.16 -0.25 -23.16
N GLN A 90 -29.34 -0.76 -23.48
CA GLN A 90 -29.52 -2.20 -23.72
C GLN A 90 -28.71 -2.70 -24.91
N HIS A 91 -28.66 -1.93 -26.01
CA HIS A 91 -27.84 -2.28 -27.18
C HIS A 91 -26.34 -2.15 -26.92
N GLU A 92 -25.94 -1.22 -26.07
CA GLU A 92 -24.56 -1.11 -25.58
C GLU A 92 -24.21 -2.35 -24.73
N LYS A 93 -25.04 -2.70 -23.79
CA LYS A 93 -24.90 -3.89 -22.96
C LYS A 93 -24.86 -5.19 -23.78
N MET A 94 -25.72 -5.34 -24.79
CA MET A 94 -25.69 -6.50 -25.71
C MET A 94 -24.42 -6.54 -26.59
N ARG A 95 -23.87 -5.39 -26.96
CA ARG A 95 -22.61 -5.32 -27.72
C ARG A 95 -21.42 -5.65 -26.81
N GLU A 96 -21.42 -5.14 -25.58
CA GLU A 96 -20.42 -5.49 -24.57
C GLU A 96 -20.45 -6.98 -24.25
N MET A 97 -21.63 -7.58 -24.11
CA MET A 97 -21.75 -9.04 -23.98
C MET A 97 -21.23 -9.79 -25.22
N LYS A 98 -21.51 -9.32 -26.44
CA LYS A 98 -20.95 -9.91 -27.67
C LYS A 98 -19.46 -9.71 -27.79
N SER A 99 -18.94 -8.54 -27.40
CA SER A 99 -17.49 -8.29 -27.35
C SER A 99 -16.83 -9.13 -26.27
N THR A 100 -17.46 -9.29 -25.12
CA THR A 100 -16.98 -10.17 -24.03
C THR A 100 -16.89 -11.63 -24.51
N VAL A 101 -17.87 -12.12 -25.27
CA VAL A 101 -17.83 -13.49 -25.82
C VAL A 101 -16.75 -13.63 -26.92
N LEU A 102 -16.55 -12.62 -27.73
CA LEU A 102 -15.46 -12.61 -28.73
C LEU A 102 -14.09 -12.44 -28.08
N ASP A 103 -14.00 -11.63 -27.01
CA ASP A 103 -12.78 -11.43 -26.23
C ASP A 103 -12.45 -12.66 -25.38
N TYR A 104 -13.44 -13.45 -24.95
CA TYR A 104 -13.23 -14.71 -24.25
C TYR A 104 -12.40 -15.71 -25.08
N LYS A 105 -12.71 -15.87 -26.37
CA LYS A 105 -11.90 -16.70 -27.25
C LYS A 105 -10.45 -16.20 -27.34
N LYS A 106 -10.28 -14.86 -27.51
CA LYS A 106 -8.94 -14.26 -27.52
C LYS A 106 -8.23 -14.45 -26.19
N LEU A 107 -8.93 -14.31 -25.06
CA LEU A 107 -8.38 -14.49 -23.73
C LEU A 107 -7.86 -15.91 -23.54
N VAL A 108 -8.67 -16.92 -23.90
CA VAL A 108 -8.26 -18.34 -23.83
C VAL A 108 -7.11 -18.61 -24.78
N ASP A 109 -7.23 -18.19 -26.05
CA ASP A 109 -6.20 -18.40 -27.06
C ASP A 109 -4.87 -17.72 -26.68
N SER A 110 -4.90 -16.50 -26.15
CA SER A 110 -3.68 -15.78 -25.72
C SER A 110 -3.00 -16.45 -24.53
N TYR A 111 -3.78 -16.96 -23.57
CA TYR A 111 -3.25 -17.73 -22.45
C TYR A 111 -2.61 -19.04 -22.94
N VAL A 112 -3.34 -19.81 -23.75
CA VAL A 112 -2.87 -21.12 -24.27
C VAL A 112 -1.62 -20.96 -25.14
N LYS A 113 -1.52 -19.89 -25.92
CA LYS A 113 -0.35 -19.58 -26.75
C LYS A 113 0.81 -18.92 -26.00
N VAL A 114 0.64 -18.63 -24.70
CA VAL A 114 1.62 -17.90 -23.88
C VAL A 114 1.95 -16.50 -24.46
N GLU A 115 1.02 -15.93 -25.21
CA GLU A 115 1.15 -14.59 -25.83
C GLU A 115 0.76 -13.47 -24.86
N ASP A 116 -0.04 -13.79 -23.84
CA ASP A 116 -0.47 -12.83 -22.82
C ASP A 116 0.63 -12.61 -21.80
N TRP A 117 1.13 -11.37 -21.71
CA TRP A 117 2.13 -10.96 -20.73
C TRP A 117 1.67 -11.23 -19.28
N ARG A 118 0.36 -11.22 -19.01
CA ARG A 118 -0.21 -11.56 -17.70
C ARG A 118 0.08 -13.01 -17.27
N VAL A 119 0.31 -13.92 -18.20
CA VAL A 119 0.78 -15.28 -17.92
C VAL A 119 2.18 -15.26 -17.31
N LYS A 120 2.96 -14.23 -17.65
CA LYS A 120 4.31 -14.01 -17.13
C LYS A 120 4.34 -13.08 -15.91
N GLU A 121 3.32 -12.25 -15.70
CA GLU A 121 3.28 -11.20 -14.68
C GLU A 121 3.33 -11.74 -13.25
N ASN A 122 2.68 -12.87 -12.99
CA ASN A 122 2.72 -13.54 -11.70
C ASN A 122 3.50 -14.84 -11.82
N SER A 123 4.80 -14.80 -11.53
CA SER A 123 5.68 -15.98 -11.61
C SER A 123 5.30 -17.12 -10.67
N THR A 124 4.45 -16.86 -9.71
CA THR A 124 3.82 -17.86 -8.86
C THR A 124 2.64 -18.54 -9.54
N VAL A 125 2.07 -17.93 -10.60
CA VAL A 125 1.08 -18.57 -11.47
C VAL A 125 1.84 -19.26 -12.60
N THR A 126 2.14 -20.53 -12.41
CA THR A 126 2.69 -21.36 -13.48
C THR A 126 1.67 -21.48 -14.61
N TYR A 127 2.15 -21.56 -15.85
CA TYR A 127 1.30 -21.96 -16.99
C TYR A 127 0.64 -23.28 -16.68
N SER A 128 -0.64 -23.26 -16.35
CA SER A 128 -1.39 -24.38 -15.80
C SER A 128 -2.89 -24.26 -16.07
N VAL A 129 -3.60 -25.37 -15.96
CA VAL A 129 -5.07 -25.36 -16.05
C VAL A 129 -5.70 -24.46 -14.98
N GLY A 130 -5.17 -24.49 -13.76
CA GLY A 130 -5.64 -23.58 -12.70
C GLY A 130 -5.42 -22.12 -13.03
N GLY A 131 -4.25 -21.77 -13.59
CA GLY A 131 -3.96 -20.41 -14.05
C GLY A 131 -4.91 -19.96 -15.17
N LEU A 132 -5.25 -20.84 -16.12
CA LEU A 132 -6.26 -20.57 -17.15
C LEU A 132 -7.64 -20.28 -16.53
N ILE A 133 -8.07 -21.08 -15.55
CA ILE A 133 -9.34 -20.87 -14.84
C ILE A 133 -9.36 -19.51 -14.16
N LEU A 134 -8.30 -19.17 -13.43
CA LEU A 134 -8.21 -17.88 -12.73
C LEU A 134 -8.17 -16.69 -13.70
N SER A 135 -7.45 -16.79 -14.80
CA SER A 135 -7.39 -15.76 -15.84
C SER A 135 -8.79 -15.49 -16.43
N ASN A 136 -9.50 -16.55 -16.77
CA ASN A 136 -10.85 -16.45 -17.34
C ASN A 136 -11.87 -15.91 -16.32
N SER A 137 -11.86 -16.46 -15.11
CA SER A 137 -12.73 -16.00 -14.01
C SER A 137 -12.45 -14.54 -13.66
N GLY A 138 -11.18 -14.16 -13.59
CA GLY A 138 -10.76 -12.81 -13.28
C GLY A 138 -11.23 -11.78 -14.31
N ALA A 139 -11.16 -12.12 -15.60
CA ALA A 139 -11.65 -11.25 -16.67
C ALA A 139 -13.18 -11.01 -16.60
N ILE A 140 -13.94 -12.07 -16.30
CA ILE A 140 -15.40 -11.97 -16.12
C ILE A 140 -15.71 -11.11 -14.89
N THR A 141 -15.03 -11.33 -13.78
CA THR A 141 -15.22 -10.55 -12.55
C THR A 141 -14.88 -9.07 -12.73
N ALA A 142 -13.77 -8.77 -13.43
CA ALA A 142 -13.39 -7.39 -13.73
C ALA A 142 -14.45 -6.68 -14.59
N ASN A 143 -15.01 -7.38 -15.57
CA ASN A 143 -16.11 -6.84 -16.36
C ASN A 143 -17.35 -6.59 -15.50
N TYR A 144 -17.69 -7.50 -14.60
CA TYR A 144 -18.82 -7.34 -13.69
C TYR A 144 -18.66 -6.11 -12.78
N TRP A 145 -17.46 -5.85 -12.23
CA TRP A 145 -17.18 -4.61 -11.49
C TRP A 145 -17.48 -3.37 -12.34
N LEU A 146 -16.98 -3.35 -13.58
CA LEU A 146 -16.99 -2.17 -14.44
C LEU A 146 -18.33 -1.95 -15.20
N SER A 147 -19.21 -2.97 -15.26
CA SER A 147 -20.50 -2.85 -15.97
C SER A 147 -21.72 -2.89 -15.09
N GLU A 148 -21.63 -3.55 -13.90
CA GLU A 148 -22.78 -3.78 -13.04
C GLU A 148 -22.68 -3.11 -11.68
N ILE A 149 -21.45 -2.92 -11.16
CA ILE A 149 -21.24 -2.39 -9.81
C ILE A 149 -20.89 -0.91 -9.83
N TYR A 150 -19.88 -0.52 -10.60
CA TYR A 150 -19.48 0.87 -10.69
C TYR A 150 -20.36 1.65 -11.67
N ASP A 151 -20.54 2.95 -11.39
CA ASP A 151 -21.18 3.86 -12.33
C ASP A 151 -20.30 4.12 -13.55
N ASP A 152 -20.90 4.70 -14.59
CA ASP A 152 -20.23 4.94 -15.88
C ASP A 152 -19.00 5.84 -15.74
N GLU A 153 -19.02 6.81 -14.82
CA GLU A 153 -17.90 7.72 -14.61
C GLU A 153 -16.68 7.01 -14.01
N ILE A 154 -16.88 6.18 -12.97
CA ILE A 154 -15.83 5.37 -12.37
C ILE A 154 -15.27 4.36 -13.38
N ALA A 155 -16.18 3.66 -14.09
CA ALA A 155 -15.80 2.66 -15.09
C ALA A 155 -15.01 3.29 -16.25
N SER A 156 -15.41 4.46 -16.74
CA SER A 156 -14.73 5.20 -17.81
C SER A 156 -13.37 5.70 -17.34
N ALA A 157 -13.27 6.29 -16.15
CA ALA A 157 -12.00 6.75 -15.59
C ALA A 157 -10.97 5.62 -15.49
N HIS A 158 -11.40 4.40 -15.13
CA HIS A 158 -10.53 3.23 -15.14
C HIS A 158 -10.17 2.80 -16.57
N LYS A 159 -11.17 2.64 -17.45
CA LYS A 159 -10.97 2.16 -18.82
C LYS A 159 -10.09 3.11 -19.63
N ASP A 160 -10.31 4.42 -19.48
CA ASP A 160 -9.58 5.47 -20.21
C ASP A 160 -8.20 5.75 -19.62
N GLY A 161 -7.93 5.26 -18.42
CA GLY A 161 -6.64 5.36 -17.74
C GLY A 161 -6.41 6.67 -17.02
N ASP A 162 -7.46 7.39 -16.57
CA ASP A 162 -7.33 8.52 -15.66
C ASP A 162 -6.91 8.07 -14.27
N LEU A 163 -7.34 6.86 -13.90
CA LEU A 163 -6.95 6.14 -12.71
C LEU A 163 -6.88 4.62 -12.97
N HIS A 164 -6.38 3.89 -12.00
CA HIS A 164 -6.40 2.43 -12.02
C HIS A 164 -7.00 1.89 -10.73
N ILE A 165 -8.10 1.14 -10.85
CA ILE A 165 -8.70 0.39 -9.76
C ILE A 165 -8.02 -0.98 -9.74
N HIS A 166 -7.39 -1.34 -8.61
CA HIS A 166 -6.68 -2.60 -8.46
C HIS A 166 -7.62 -3.77 -8.17
N ASP A 167 -7.16 -4.97 -8.50
CA ASP A 167 -7.77 -6.27 -8.12
C ASP A 167 -9.23 -6.48 -8.54
N LEU A 168 -9.58 -5.95 -9.69
CA LEU A 168 -10.90 -6.17 -10.28
C LEU A 168 -11.17 -7.64 -10.64
N SER A 169 -10.15 -8.49 -10.65
CA SER A 169 -10.27 -9.93 -10.93
C SER A 169 -10.96 -10.72 -9.82
N MET A 170 -11.18 -10.14 -8.65
CA MET A 170 -11.83 -10.77 -7.50
C MET A 170 -12.87 -9.86 -6.86
N LEU A 171 -13.98 -10.46 -6.39
CA LEU A 171 -15.02 -9.77 -5.60
C LEU A 171 -14.65 -9.84 -4.12
N THR A 172 -13.56 -9.19 -3.72
CA THR A 172 -13.07 -9.25 -2.34
C THR A 172 -12.19 -8.05 -1.98
N GLY A 173 -11.72 -8.03 -0.72
CA GLY A 173 -10.76 -7.06 -0.22
C GLY A 173 -9.35 -7.23 -0.81
N TYR A 174 -8.52 -6.20 -0.65
CA TYR A 174 -7.16 -6.19 -1.20
C TYR A 174 -6.22 -7.04 -0.36
N CYS A 175 -5.86 -6.60 0.84
CA CYS A 175 -4.91 -7.31 1.70
C CYS A 175 -5.29 -7.21 3.17
N ALA A 176 -4.80 -8.18 3.97
CA ALA A 176 -5.08 -8.22 5.40
C ALA A 176 -3.88 -8.67 6.23
N GLY A 177 -3.72 -8.04 7.39
CA GLY A 177 -2.95 -8.58 8.49
C GLY A 177 -3.86 -9.36 9.44
N TRP A 178 -3.34 -10.44 9.97
CA TRP A 178 -4.07 -11.35 10.82
C TRP A 178 -3.43 -11.47 12.18
N SER A 179 -4.23 -11.59 13.21
CA SER A 179 -3.73 -11.83 14.56
C SER A 179 -3.24 -13.27 14.71
N LEU A 180 -1.91 -13.45 14.75
CA LEU A 180 -1.32 -14.73 15.07
C LEU A 180 -1.69 -15.16 16.49
N LYS A 181 -1.81 -14.22 17.42
CA LYS A 181 -2.28 -14.45 18.79
C LYS A 181 -3.68 -15.05 18.81
N GLN A 182 -4.60 -14.59 17.95
CA GLN A 182 -5.95 -15.14 17.85
C GLN A 182 -5.89 -16.59 17.33
N LEU A 183 -5.11 -16.87 16.29
CA LEU A 183 -4.92 -18.24 15.78
C LEU A 183 -4.36 -19.19 16.86
N ILE A 184 -3.38 -18.72 17.62
CA ILE A 184 -2.78 -19.48 18.75
C ILE A 184 -3.81 -19.75 19.84
N LYS A 185 -4.65 -18.77 20.15
CA LYS A 185 -5.63 -18.87 21.23
C LYS A 185 -6.84 -19.71 20.86
N GLU A 186 -7.29 -19.64 19.62
CA GLU A 186 -8.57 -20.20 19.19
C GLU A 186 -8.43 -21.43 18.27
N GLY A 187 -7.28 -21.64 17.67
CA GLY A 187 -7.05 -22.67 16.65
C GLY A 187 -7.56 -22.29 15.28
N LEU A 188 -7.53 -23.23 14.33
CA LEU A 188 -7.96 -23.04 12.95
C LEU A 188 -9.32 -23.66 12.71
N GLY A 189 -10.31 -22.86 12.33
CA GLY A 189 -11.67 -23.34 11.99
C GLY A 189 -12.78 -22.59 12.74
N GLY A 190 -13.73 -23.31 13.30
CA GLY A 190 -14.92 -22.71 13.96
C GLY A 190 -15.98 -22.24 12.97
N ILE A 191 -15.95 -22.77 11.73
CA ILE A 191 -16.93 -22.47 10.67
C ILE A 191 -17.85 -23.67 10.54
N PRO A 192 -19.19 -23.46 10.60
CA PRO A 192 -20.16 -24.55 10.47
C PRO A 192 -19.92 -25.40 9.21
N GLY A 193 -19.91 -26.72 9.38
CA GLY A 193 -19.70 -27.67 8.28
C GLY A 193 -18.25 -27.78 7.75
N LYS A 194 -17.28 -27.15 8.40
CA LYS A 194 -15.84 -27.24 8.08
C LYS A 194 -15.07 -27.91 9.22
N ILE A 195 -13.95 -28.53 8.86
CA ILE A 195 -13.06 -29.12 9.87
C ILE A 195 -12.49 -28.01 10.76
N THR A 196 -12.45 -28.29 12.05
CA THR A 196 -11.89 -27.39 13.07
C THR A 196 -10.71 -28.04 13.74
N SER A 197 -9.59 -27.33 13.82
CA SER A 197 -8.37 -27.70 14.56
C SER A 197 -8.33 -26.92 15.87
N ALA A 198 -8.18 -27.61 16.98
CA ALA A 198 -8.01 -26.98 18.29
C ALA A 198 -6.73 -26.10 18.35
N PRO A 199 -6.59 -25.22 19.35
CA PRO A 199 -5.35 -24.48 19.58
C PRO A 199 -4.12 -25.39 19.58
N ALA A 200 -3.10 -24.97 18.83
CA ALA A 200 -1.86 -25.72 18.70
C ALA A 200 -1.14 -25.83 20.04
N LYS A 201 -0.74 -27.03 20.43
CA LYS A 201 0.08 -27.26 21.63
C LYS A 201 1.56 -27.35 21.29
N HIS A 202 1.90 -27.67 20.05
CA HIS A 202 3.25 -27.92 19.57
C HIS A 202 3.62 -26.97 18.42
N LEU A 203 4.90 -26.60 18.31
CA LEU A 203 5.39 -25.71 17.25
C LEU A 203 5.05 -26.24 15.86
N SER A 204 5.25 -27.53 15.60
CA SER A 204 4.94 -28.17 14.31
C SER A 204 3.45 -28.04 13.93
N THR A 205 2.56 -28.15 14.91
CA THR A 205 1.12 -27.99 14.71
C THR A 205 0.78 -26.53 14.39
N LEU A 206 1.38 -25.57 15.10
CA LEU A 206 1.19 -24.14 14.81
C LEU A 206 1.68 -23.80 13.42
N CYS A 207 2.87 -24.25 13.02
CA CYS A 207 3.40 -24.06 11.67
C CYS A 207 2.44 -24.58 10.59
N ASN A 208 1.87 -25.77 10.80
CA ASN A 208 0.88 -26.34 9.89
C ASN A 208 -0.42 -25.54 9.85
N GLN A 209 -0.91 -25.09 11.01
CA GLN A 209 -2.10 -24.23 11.07
C GLN A 209 -1.88 -22.90 10.34
N MET A 210 -0.70 -22.28 10.47
CA MET A 210 -0.36 -21.04 9.77
C MET A 210 -0.32 -21.24 8.23
N VAL A 211 0.29 -22.31 7.74
CA VAL A 211 0.31 -22.65 6.31
C VAL A 211 -1.11 -22.81 5.77
N ASN A 212 -1.95 -23.59 6.45
CA ASN A 212 -3.33 -23.80 6.04
C ASN A 212 -4.16 -22.52 6.12
N PHE A 213 -3.97 -21.71 7.17
CA PHE A 213 -4.64 -20.42 7.33
C PHE A 213 -4.33 -19.50 6.15
N LEU A 214 -3.05 -19.30 5.81
CA LEU A 214 -2.63 -18.45 4.70
C LEU A 214 -3.14 -18.98 3.36
N GLY A 215 -3.11 -20.31 3.16
CA GLY A 215 -3.65 -20.95 1.96
C GLY A 215 -5.17 -20.80 1.81
N ILE A 216 -5.92 -20.77 2.92
CA ILE A 216 -7.36 -20.51 2.92
C ILE A 216 -7.63 -19.03 2.62
N MET A 217 -6.95 -18.12 3.31
CA MET A 217 -7.18 -16.69 3.17
C MET A 217 -6.85 -16.17 1.79
N GLN A 218 -5.91 -16.75 1.08
CA GLN A 218 -5.63 -16.40 -0.31
C GLN A 218 -6.83 -16.67 -1.26
N ASN A 219 -7.80 -17.50 -0.88
CA ASN A 219 -9.03 -17.69 -1.66
C ASN A 219 -10.09 -16.64 -1.33
N GLU A 220 -9.99 -15.96 -0.20
CA GLU A 220 -10.93 -14.92 0.24
C GLU A 220 -10.39 -13.50 0.07
N TRP A 221 -9.09 -13.32 -0.31
CA TRP A 221 -8.44 -12.03 -0.47
C TRP A 221 -7.60 -11.97 -1.74
N ALA A 222 -7.55 -10.80 -2.36
CA ALA A 222 -6.86 -10.62 -3.63
C ALA A 222 -5.34 -10.47 -3.50
N GLY A 223 -4.87 -9.90 -2.40
CA GLY A 223 -3.46 -9.57 -2.18
C GLY A 223 -2.83 -10.29 -1.00
N ALA A 224 -1.81 -9.67 -0.42
CA ALA A 224 -0.98 -10.28 0.61
C ALA A 224 -1.71 -10.51 1.92
N GLN A 225 -1.27 -11.58 2.60
CA GLN A 225 -1.68 -11.95 3.95
C GLN A 225 -0.47 -11.87 4.88
N ALA A 226 -0.62 -11.28 6.07
CA ALA A 226 0.50 -11.07 6.97
C ALA A 226 0.24 -11.56 8.39
N PHE A 227 1.29 -12.09 9.02
CA PHE A 227 1.36 -12.27 10.46
C PHE A 227 2.42 -11.35 11.07
N SER A 228 2.08 -10.69 12.16
CA SER A 228 3.01 -9.83 12.91
C SER A 228 3.63 -10.56 14.09
N SER A 229 4.82 -10.09 14.53
CA SER A 229 5.52 -10.61 15.71
C SER A 229 5.75 -12.13 15.66
N PHE A 230 6.11 -12.62 14.47
CA PHE A 230 6.25 -14.05 14.20
C PHE A 230 7.21 -14.74 15.17
N ASP A 231 8.40 -14.20 15.36
CA ASP A 231 9.42 -14.72 16.26
C ASP A 231 9.00 -14.66 17.72
N THR A 232 8.36 -13.56 18.15
CA THR A 232 7.84 -13.37 19.51
C THR A 232 6.76 -14.41 19.84
N TYR A 233 5.83 -14.68 18.92
CA TYR A 233 4.72 -15.60 19.16
C TYR A 233 5.08 -17.08 19.00
N LEU A 234 6.11 -17.43 18.24
CA LEU A 234 6.55 -18.81 18.06
C LEU A 234 7.50 -19.28 19.19
N ALA A 235 8.29 -18.37 19.73
CA ALA A 235 9.27 -18.68 20.79
C ALA A 235 8.70 -19.44 22.01
N PRO A 236 7.49 -19.10 22.53
CA PRO A 236 6.86 -19.85 23.61
C PRO A 236 6.65 -21.34 23.34
N PHE A 237 6.40 -21.73 22.08
CA PHE A 237 6.21 -23.12 21.69
C PHE A 237 7.53 -23.91 21.74
N VAL A 238 8.62 -23.28 21.30
CA VAL A 238 9.97 -23.86 21.42
C VAL A 238 10.30 -24.14 22.88
N LYS A 239 9.98 -23.17 23.78
CA LYS A 239 10.21 -23.28 25.21
C LYS A 239 9.33 -24.34 25.86
N ALA A 240 8.04 -24.36 25.56
CA ALA A 240 7.08 -25.30 26.15
C ALA A 240 7.34 -26.76 25.73
N ASP A 241 7.76 -26.97 24.49
CA ASP A 241 8.10 -28.27 23.93
C ASP A 241 9.55 -28.71 24.25
N HIS A 242 10.36 -27.82 24.87
CA HIS A 242 11.80 -28.05 25.14
C HIS A 242 12.57 -28.42 23.87
N LEU A 243 12.23 -27.83 22.71
CA LEU A 243 12.84 -28.17 21.44
C LEU A 243 14.32 -27.74 21.41
N ASN A 244 15.15 -28.62 20.84
CA ASN A 244 16.49 -28.24 20.45
C ASN A 244 16.48 -27.47 19.12
N TYR A 245 17.67 -27.02 18.69
CA TYR A 245 17.79 -26.20 17.47
C TYR A 245 17.35 -26.93 16.21
N ASP A 246 17.75 -28.22 16.04
CA ASP A 246 17.43 -29.01 14.84
C ASP A 246 15.93 -29.29 14.73
N GLU A 247 15.26 -29.58 15.84
CA GLU A 247 13.81 -29.74 15.91
C GLU A 247 13.07 -28.44 15.59
N THR A 248 13.57 -27.32 16.11
CA THR A 248 13.03 -25.97 15.80
C THR A 248 13.19 -25.67 14.32
N LYS A 249 14.40 -25.90 13.77
CA LYS A 249 14.70 -25.67 12.35
C LYS A 249 13.79 -26.50 11.45
N GLN A 250 13.55 -27.77 11.79
CA GLN A 250 12.65 -28.65 11.03
C GLN A 250 11.20 -28.11 10.99
N CYS A 251 10.69 -27.56 12.10
CA CYS A 251 9.36 -26.96 12.13
C CYS A 251 9.28 -25.72 11.24
N ILE A 252 10.27 -24.83 11.33
CA ILE A 252 10.33 -23.61 10.52
C ILE A 252 10.52 -23.93 9.04
N GLU A 253 11.34 -24.92 8.71
CA GLU A 253 11.52 -25.41 7.34
C GLU A 253 10.19 -25.90 6.75
N SER A 254 9.44 -26.69 7.50
CA SER A 254 8.11 -27.17 7.09
C SER A 254 7.15 -26.01 6.81
N PHE A 255 7.20 -24.95 7.60
CA PHE A 255 6.41 -23.72 7.38
C PHE A 255 6.83 -23.03 6.07
N ILE A 256 8.14 -22.80 5.87
CA ILE A 256 8.67 -22.10 4.69
C ILE A 256 8.33 -22.87 3.41
N TYR A 257 8.55 -24.17 3.37
CA TYR A 257 8.17 -25.00 2.21
C TYR A 257 6.65 -24.99 1.99
N GLY A 258 5.86 -25.05 3.06
CA GLY A 258 4.41 -25.01 2.99
C GLY A 258 3.87 -23.74 2.33
N VAL A 259 4.40 -22.57 2.68
CA VAL A 259 3.97 -21.28 2.09
C VAL A 259 4.57 -21.00 0.72
N ASN A 260 5.56 -21.77 0.25
CA ASN A 260 6.10 -21.69 -1.11
C ASN A 260 5.54 -22.78 -2.04
N THR A 261 4.80 -23.74 -1.51
CA THR A 261 4.14 -24.77 -2.31
C THR A 261 2.84 -24.21 -2.88
N PRO A 262 2.60 -24.32 -4.21
CA PRO A 262 1.35 -23.90 -4.81
C PRO A 262 0.14 -24.56 -4.14
N SER A 263 -0.92 -23.80 -3.91
CA SER A 263 -2.17 -24.32 -3.36
C SER A 263 -2.83 -25.35 -4.28
N ARG A 264 -3.92 -25.98 -3.81
CA ARG A 264 -4.69 -27.01 -4.54
C ARG A 264 -4.88 -26.74 -6.03
N TRP A 265 -5.01 -25.50 -6.44
CA TRP A 265 -5.22 -25.11 -7.84
C TRP A 265 -3.92 -25.05 -8.65
N GLY A 266 -2.78 -25.31 -8.02
CA GLY A 266 -1.47 -25.32 -8.68
C GLY A 266 -1.06 -23.98 -9.27
N THR A 267 -1.68 -22.90 -8.80
CA THR A 267 -1.62 -21.62 -9.49
C THR A 267 -0.72 -20.62 -8.80
N GLN A 268 -0.80 -20.52 -7.48
CA GLN A 268 -0.07 -19.53 -6.72
C GLN A 268 0.22 -20.01 -5.29
N ALA A 269 1.44 -19.81 -4.83
CA ALA A 269 1.75 -19.88 -3.40
C ALA A 269 1.13 -18.68 -2.67
N PRO A 270 0.74 -18.83 -1.37
CA PRO A 270 0.19 -17.74 -0.60
C PRO A 270 1.15 -16.54 -0.55
N PHE A 271 0.70 -15.39 -1.07
CA PHE A 271 1.47 -14.16 -0.96
C PHE A 271 1.48 -13.72 0.50
N SER A 272 2.54 -14.10 1.22
CA SER A 272 2.61 -14.00 2.66
C SER A 272 3.76 -13.12 3.13
N ASN A 273 3.51 -12.37 4.21
CA ASN A 273 4.49 -11.54 4.90
C ASN A 273 4.54 -11.93 6.36
N ILE A 274 5.70 -11.80 6.97
CA ILE A 274 5.86 -11.86 8.42
C ILE A 274 6.66 -10.66 8.92
N THR A 275 6.31 -10.17 10.10
CA THR A 275 7.20 -9.25 10.82
C THR A 275 7.92 -9.99 11.94
N LEU A 276 9.19 -9.67 12.10
CA LEU A 276 10.05 -10.19 13.12
C LEU A 276 10.50 -9.04 14.01
N ASP A 277 10.23 -9.19 15.29
CA ASP A 277 10.47 -8.13 16.26
C ASP A 277 11.96 -7.99 16.59
N TRP A 278 12.71 -9.10 16.55
CA TRP A 278 14.12 -9.22 16.96
C TRP A 278 14.38 -9.00 18.44
N ILE A 279 13.68 -8.04 19.03
CA ILE A 279 13.61 -7.77 20.46
C ILE A 279 12.14 -7.86 20.87
N VAL A 280 11.85 -8.57 21.93
CA VAL A 280 10.47 -8.72 22.41
C VAL A 280 9.88 -7.33 22.70
N PRO A 281 8.77 -6.95 22.06
CA PRO A 281 8.18 -5.63 22.27
C PRO A 281 7.76 -5.39 23.73
N ASN A 282 8.00 -4.19 24.23
CA ASN A 282 7.74 -3.83 25.63
C ASN A 282 6.31 -4.08 26.09
N ASP A 283 5.34 -3.93 25.18
CA ASP A 283 3.92 -4.17 25.46
C ASP A 283 3.54 -5.66 25.50
N LEU A 284 4.41 -6.55 25.01
CA LEU A 284 4.25 -8.00 25.08
C LEU A 284 5.15 -8.64 26.16
N ALA A 285 6.32 -8.07 26.41
CA ALA A 285 7.38 -8.70 27.20
C ALA A 285 6.93 -9.19 28.59
N ALA A 286 6.10 -8.41 29.29
CA ALA A 286 5.60 -8.76 30.63
C ALA A 286 4.30 -9.60 30.61
N LEU A 287 3.71 -9.85 29.42
CA LEU A 287 2.48 -10.63 29.32
C LEU A 287 2.77 -12.12 29.41
N PRO A 288 1.90 -12.92 30.06
CA PRO A 288 1.97 -14.38 30.00
C PRO A 288 1.94 -14.86 28.56
N ALA A 289 2.83 -15.76 28.19
CA ALA A 289 2.83 -16.37 26.87
C ALA A 289 1.63 -17.33 26.71
N ILE A 290 1.17 -17.57 25.48
CA ILE A 290 0.01 -18.43 25.20
C ILE A 290 0.47 -19.65 24.40
N VAL A 291 0.20 -20.84 24.94
CA VAL A 291 0.44 -22.13 24.27
C VAL A 291 -0.78 -23.04 24.50
N GLY A 292 -1.24 -23.72 23.46
CA GLY A 292 -2.43 -24.57 23.56
C GLY A 292 -3.71 -23.81 23.91
N GLY A 293 -3.78 -22.52 23.55
CA GLY A 293 -4.93 -21.65 23.86
C GLY A 293 -4.98 -21.17 25.32
N LYS A 294 -3.95 -21.43 26.13
CA LYS A 294 -3.90 -21.08 27.55
C LYS A 294 -2.65 -20.28 27.87
N GLU A 295 -2.75 -19.42 28.86
CA GLU A 295 -1.60 -18.72 29.42
C GLU A 295 -0.65 -19.70 30.12
N THR A 296 0.66 -19.50 29.93
CA THR A 296 1.73 -20.24 30.57
C THR A 296 2.18 -19.55 31.86
N ASP A 297 3.05 -20.20 32.61
CA ASP A 297 3.69 -19.66 33.81
C ASP A 297 4.93 -18.79 33.52
N PHE A 298 5.26 -18.59 32.24
CA PHE A 298 6.33 -17.71 31.77
C PHE A 298 5.79 -16.65 30.81
N THR A 299 6.53 -15.57 30.64
CA THR A 299 6.18 -14.43 29.79
C THR A 299 6.81 -14.53 28.41
N TYR A 300 6.37 -13.68 27.46
CA TYR A 300 7.04 -13.56 26.18
C TYR A 300 8.49 -13.08 26.34
N GLY A 301 8.78 -12.21 27.31
CA GLY A 301 10.13 -11.76 27.62
C GLY A 301 11.07 -12.86 28.06
N ASP A 302 10.56 -13.90 28.71
CA ASP A 302 11.34 -15.07 29.18
C ASP A 302 11.73 -16.01 28.03
N CYS A 303 11.27 -15.76 26.81
CA CYS A 303 11.48 -16.61 25.62
C CYS A 303 12.55 -16.06 24.66
N LYS A 304 13.40 -15.13 25.08
CA LYS A 304 14.38 -14.50 24.18
C LYS A 304 15.34 -15.51 23.53
N LYS A 305 15.79 -16.50 24.26
CA LYS A 305 16.66 -17.57 23.75
C LYS A 305 15.99 -18.38 22.66
N GLU A 306 14.74 -18.71 22.86
CA GLU A 306 13.92 -19.48 21.91
C GLU A 306 13.56 -18.63 20.69
N MET A 307 13.33 -17.33 20.87
CA MET A 307 13.15 -16.36 19.79
C MET A 307 14.41 -16.28 18.91
N ASP A 308 15.59 -16.29 19.49
CA ASP A 308 16.85 -16.32 18.78
C ASP A 308 17.01 -17.63 17.96
N MET A 309 16.55 -18.77 18.49
CA MET A 309 16.54 -20.03 17.75
C MET A 309 15.59 -19.99 16.54
N VAL A 310 14.39 -19.42 16.71
CA VAL A 310 13.43 -19.25 15.60
C VAL A 310 14.01 -18.34 14.52
N ASN A 311 14.61 -17.20 14.89
CA ASN A 311 15.23 -16.29 13.95
C ASN A 311 16.40 -16.95 13.22
N LYS A 312 17.29 -17.64 13.95
CA LYS A 312 18.42 -18.36 13.34
C LYS A 312 17.93 -19.39 12.31
N ALA A 313 16.98 -20.24 12.71
CA ALA A 313 16.42 -21.28 11.84
C ALA A 313 15.80 -20.67 10.57
N PHE A 314 14.98 -19.63 10.73
CA PHE A 314 14.35 -18.93 9.59
C PHE A 314 15.39 -18.38 8.62
N ILE A 315 16.40 -17.68 9.12
CA ILE A 315 17.40 -17.03 8.27
C ILE A 315 18.26 -18.06 7.56
N GLU A 316 18.72 -19.12 8.24
CA GLU A 316 19.53 -20.18 7.62
C GLU A 316 18.77 -20.84 6.47
N ILE A 317 17.49 -21.20 6.66
CA ILE A 317 16.68 -21.82 5.61
C ILE A 317 16.52 -20.87 4.41
N MET A 318 16.30 -19.56 4.67
CA MET A 318 16.19 -18.56 3.62
C MET A 318 17.52 -18.35 2.86
N ILE A 319 18.66 -18.53 3.49
CA ILE A 319 19.99 -18.46 2.86
C ILE A 319 20.31 -19.73 2.06
N GLU A 320 19.93 -20.90 2.58
CA GLU A 320 20.14 -22.20 1.93
C GLU A 320 19.32 -22.31 0.64
N GLY A 321 18.07 -21.84 0.68
CA GLY A 321 17.13 -21.95 -0.43
C GLY A 321 16.58 -23.37 -0.59
N ASP A 322 15.95 -23.62 -1.73
CA ASP A 322 15.41 -24.95 -2.06
C ASP A 322 16.52 -25.94 -2.45
N ALA A 323 16.14 -27.19 -2.73
CA ALA A 323 17.06 -28.26 -3.12
C ALA A 323 17.92 -27.96 -4.38
N ASN A 324 17.54 -26.94 -5.15
CA ASN A 324 18.25 -26.45 -6.33
C ASN A 324 19.00 -25.13 -6.07
N GLY A 325 19.01 -24.65 -4.82
CA GLY A 325 19.63 -23.37 -4.45
C GLY A 325 18.84 -22.13 -4.89
N ARG A 326 17.55 -22.26 -5.19
CA ARG A 326 16.67 -21.11 -5.41
C ARG A 326 16.25 -20.51 -4.07
N GLY A 327 16.35 -19.20 -3.95
CA GLY A 327 15.82 -18.49 -2.78
C GLY A 327 14.30 -18.62 -2.68
N PHE A 328 13.79 -18.79 -1.46
CA PHE A 328 12.36 -18.78 -1.19
C PHE A 328 11.80 -17.36 -1.41
N GLN A 329 10.62 -17.28 -2.01
CA GLN A 329 9.92 -16.00 -2.25
C GLN A 329 9.09 -15.58 -1.04
N TYR A 330 8.58 -16.54 -0.29
CA TYR A 330 7.68 -16.35 0.85
C TYR A 330 8.15 -17.11 2.10
N PRO A 331 7.75 -16.63 3.29
CA PRO A 331 7.14 -15.33 3.53
C PRO A 331 8.15 -14.20 3.34
N ILE A 332 7.70 -13.02 2.94
CA ILE A 332 8.54 -11.83 2.88
C ILE A 332 8.81 -11.36 4.33
N PRO A 333 10.07 -11.37 4.79
CA PRO A 333 10.37 -10.98 6.16
C PRO A 333 10.60 -9.48 6.29
N THR A 334 10.04 -8.88 7.33
CA THR A 334 10.30 -7.50 7.75
C THR A 334 10.86 -7.49 9.16
N TYR A 335 12.05 -6.94 9.33
CA TYR A 335 12.70 -6.81 10.63
C TYR A 335 12.49 -5.40 11.20
N SER A 336 12.13 -5.34 12.48
CA SER A 336 11.98 -4.08 13.22
C SER A 336 13.34 -3.57 13.68
N ILE A 337 13.76 -2.42 13.17
CA ILE A 337 14.97 -1.73 13.63
C ILE A 337 14.54 -0.68 14.66
N THR A 338 14.79 -0.99 15.92
CA THR A 338 14.47 -0.16 17.07
C THR A 338 15.73 0.50 17.66
N ARG A 339 15.57 1.48 18.55
CA ARG A 339 16.73 2.16 19.19
C ARG A 339 17.60 1.23 20.02
N ASP A 340 17.02 0.16 20.55
CA ASP A 340 17.67 -0.88 21.34
C ASP A 340 18.13 -2.09 20.51
N PHE A 341 18.08 -1.99 19.16
CA PHE A 341 18.58 -3.04 18.30
C PHE A 341 20.09 -3.31 18.57
N ASP A 342 20.41 -4.55 18.90
CA ASP A 342 21.77 -4.97 19.15
C ASP A 342 22.57 -5.11 17.85
N TRP A 343 23.51 -4.21 17.62
CA TRP A 343 24.40 -4.20 16.45
C TRP A 343 25.71 -4.97 16.68
N SER A 344 25.85 -5.65 17.81
CA SER A 344 27.07 -6.40 18.14
C SER A 344 27.28 -7.60 17.23
N ASP A 345 28.48 -8.15 17.27
CA ASP A 345 28.90 -9.31 16.45
C ASP A 345 28.34 -10.62 17.03
N THR A 346 27.00 -10.81 16.93
CA THR A 346 26.33 -12.06 17.29
C THR A 346 26.15 -12.96 16.07
N GLU A 347 25.95 -14.26 16.30
CA GLU A 347 25.68 -15.23 15.23
C GLU A 347 24.43 -14.83 14.41
N ASN A 348 23.35 -14.45 15.08
CA ASN A 348 22.11 -14.06 14.41
C ASN A 348 22.26 -12.77 13.58
N ASN A 349 23.02 -11.79 14.07
CA ASN A 349 23.32 -10.57 13.31
C ASN A 349 24.13 -10.89 12.06
N ARG A 350 25.16 -11.74 12.18
CA ARG A 350 25.92 -12.19 11.01
C ARG A 350 25.02 -12.83 9.96
N LEU A 351 24.16 -13.74 10.37
CA LEU A 351 23.20 -14.43 9.48
C LEU A 351 22.21 -13.47 8.84
N LEU A 352 21.60 -12.56 9.62
CA LEU A 352 20.63 -11.58 9.11
C LEU A 352 21.27 -10.70 8.01
N PHE A 353 22.45 -10.18 8.29
CA PHE A 353 23.11 -9.28 7.35
C PHE A 353 23.83 -10.03 6.22
N GLU A 354 24.15 -11.32 6.37
CA GLU A 354 24.58 -12.18 5.27
C GLU A 354 23.42 -12.45 4.30
N MET A 355 22.23 -12.79 4.80
CA MET A 355 21.02 -12.92 3.98
C MET A 355 20.70 -11.62 3.24
N THR A 356 20.87 -10.48 3.92
CA THR A 356 20.70 -9.15 3.32
C THR A 356 21.73 -8.88 2.22
N ALA A 357 22.99 -9.19 2.47
CA ALA A 357 24.08 -8.97 1.52
C ALA A 357 23.98 -9.84 0.27
N LYS A 358 23.53 -11.09 0.44
CA LYS A 358 23.50 -12.11 -0.62
C LYS A 358 22.24 -12.00 -1.48
N TYR A 359 21.07 -11.97 -0.85
CA TYR A 359 19.76 -12.05 -1.54
C TYR A 359 18.93 -10.78 -1.42
N GLY A 360 19.22 -9.91 -0.44
CA GLY A 360 18.39 -8.72 -0.17
C GLY A 360 16.97 -9.07 0.23
N THR A 361 16.72 -10.25 0.76
CA THR A 361 15.38 -10.74 1.09
C THR A 361 14.67 -9.85 2.11
N PRO A 362 15.34 -9.41 3.23
CA PRO A 362 14.66 -8.67 4.28
C PRO A 362 14.27 -7.24 3.87
N TYR A 363 13.15 -6.81 4.43
CA TYR A 363 12.82 -5.41 4.61
C TYR A 363 13.15 -4.98 6.03
N PHE A 364 13.40 -3.67 6.20
CA PHE A 364 13.68 -3.05 7.48
C PHE A 364 12.66 -1.97 7.77
N SER A 365 11.95 -2.11 8.88
CA SER A 365 11.04 -1.11 9.43
C SER A 365 11.80 -0.22 10.38
N ASN A 366 11.87 1.08 10.09
CA ASN A 366 12.65 2.04 10.86
C ASN A 366 11.83 2.64 11.99
N TYR A 367 12.22 2.36 13.23
CA TYR A 367 11.67 2.94 14.45
C TYR A 367 12.70 3.80 15.23
N VAL A 368 13.90 4.00 14.67
CA VAL A 368 14.98 4.77 15.33
C VAL A 368 14.65 6.27 15.27
N ASN A 369 14.44 6.80 14.07
CA ASN A 369 14.08 8.21 13.81
C ASN A 369 12.61 8.37 13.41
N SER A 370 11.74 7.55 13.98
CA SER A 370 10.30 7.56 13.73
C SER A 370 9.55 8.03 14.95
N ASP A 371 8.44 8.71 14.73
CA ASP A 371 7.45 9.03 15.76
C ASP A 371 6.52 7.84 16.08
N MET A 372 6.72 6.70 15.40
CA MET A 372 5.95 5.47 15.60
C MET A 372 6.75 4.44 16.38
N GLN A 373 6.04 3.62 17.16
CA GLN A 373 6.59 2.48 17.88
C GLN A 373 6.18 1.17 17.20
N PRO A 374 6.91 0.06 17.41
CA PRO A 374 6.49 -1.25 16.87
C PRO A 374 5.05 -1.64 17.24
N SER A 375 4.58 -1.26 18.42
CA SER A 375 3.20 -1.44 18.87
C SER A 375 2.15 -0.68 18.05
N ASP A 376 2.54 0.38 17.34
CA ASP A 376 1.65 1.17 16.50
C ASP A 376 1.45 0.55 15.12
N VAL A 377 2.25 -0.46 14.76
CA VAL A 377 2.32 -1.03 13.41
C VAL A 377 2.42 -2.55 13.50
N ARG A 378 1.37 -3.21 13.98
CA ARG A 378 1.38 -4.68 14.09
C ARG A 378 0.73 -5.41 12.92
N SER A 379 0.22 -4.69 11.96
CA SER A 379 -0.39 -5.28 10.78
C SER A 379 0.33 -4.78 9.55
N MET A 380 1.22 -5.58 9.03
CA MET A 380 1.96 -5.25 7.80
C MET A 380 1.68 -6.29 6.75
N CYS A 381 0.93 -5.90 5.72
CA CYS A 381 0.91 -6.63 4.48
C CYS A 381 1.57 -5.79 3.39
N CYS A 382 2.40 -6.38 2.54
CA CYS A 382 2.99 -5.80 1.33
C CYS A 382 3.45 -4.34 1.47
N ARG A 383 4.24 -3.98 2.49
CA ARG A 383 4.68 -2.59 2.73
C ARG A 383 3.60 -1.66 3.26
N LEU A 384 2.42 -2.19 3.54
CA LEU A 384 1.34 -1.42 4.12
C LEU A 384 1.62 -1.20 5.61
N ARG A 385 2.45 -0.22 5.91
CA ARG A 385 2.64 0.28 7.27
C ARG A 385 1.41 1.10 7.63
N LEU A 386 0.48 0.49 8.35
CA LEU A 386 -0.74 1.16 8.76
C LEU A 386 -0.51 1.91 10.07
N ASP A 387 -0.74 3.21 10.05
CA ASP A 387 -0.71 4.03 11.25
C ASP A 387 -1.97 3.79 12.09
N LEU A 388 -1.85 2.94 13.10
CA LEU A 388 -2.94 2.58 13.99
C LEU A 388 -3.38 3.70 14.94
N ARG A 389 -2.66 4.83 14.98
CA ARG A 389 -3.04 5.98 15.81
C ARG A 389 -4.40 6.54 15.42
N GLU A 390 -4.74 6.52 14.12
CA GLU A 390 -6.07 6.92 13.65
C GLU A 390 -7.16 5.92 14.08
N LEU A 391 -6.86 4.64 14.08
CA LEU A 391 -7.75 3.60 14.61
C LEU A 391 -8.01 3.79 16.12
N ARG A 392 -6.97 4.08 16.90
CA ARG A 392 -7.08 4.32 18.33
C ARG A 392 -7.92 5.56 18.67
N LYS A 393 -7.84 6.61 17.84
CA LYS A 393 -8.70 7.80 18.00
C LYS A 393 -10.19 7.47 17.82
N LYS A 394 -10.55 6.63 16.84
CA LYS A 394 -11.94 6.22 16.57
C LYS A 394 -12.51 5.29 17.65
N THR A 395 -11.72 4.39 18.18
CA THR A 395 -12.19 3.35 19.12
C THR A 395 -12.11 3.77 20.60
N GLY A 396 -11.76 5.01 20.89
CA GLY A 396 -11.66 5.49 22.30
C GLY A 396 -10.59 4.76 23.13
N GLY A 397 -9.61 4.14 22.49
CA GLY A 397 -8.49 3.48 23.14
C GLY A 397 -8.76 2.05 23.61
N PHE A 398 -9.88 1.42 23.28
CA PHE A 398 -10.22 0.09 23.78
C PHE A 398 -10.48 -0.95 22.68
N PHE A 399 -9.79 -2.12 22.81
CA PHE A 399 -10.05 -3.41 22.16
C PHE A 399 -10.05 -3.49 20.64
N GLY A 400 -8.91 -3.68 20.12
CA GLY A 400 -8.56 -4.33 18.90
C GLY A 400 -7.07 -4.32 18.87
N SER A 401 -6.42 -5.49 19.01
CA SER A 401 -5.01 -5.58 18.69
C SER A 401 -4.87 -5.00 17.28
N GLY A 402 -3.99 -4.03 17.09
CA GLY A 402 -3.68 -3.49 15.76
C GLY A 402 -3.19 -4.55 14.77
N GLU A 403 -3.43 -5.82 15.08
CA GLU A 403 -3.06 -7.00 14.33
C GLU A 403 -4.07 -7.39 13.25
N SER A 404 -5.32 -6.88 13.30
CA SER A 404 -6.39 -7.27 12.37
C SER A 404 -6.85 -6.06 11.55
N THR A 405 -5.99 -5.58 10.67
CA THR A 405 -6.27 -4.47 9.76
C THR A 405 -5.66 -4.72 8.39
N GLY A 406 -6.01 -3.90 7.41
CA GLY A 406 -5.54 -4.04 6.05
C GLY A 406 -6.16 -3.01 5.13
N SER A 407 -6.37 -3.35 3.86
CA SER A 407 -7.00 -2.49 2.87
C SER A 407 -8.14 -3.22 2.15
N VAL A 408 -9.29 -2.57 2.03
CA VAL A 408 -10.43 -3.09 1.26
C VAL A 408 -10.21 -2.96 -0.24
N GLY A 409 -9.38 -2.00 -0.66
CA GLY A 409 -9.10 -1.76 -2.07
C GLY A 409 -8.15 -0.61 -2.27
N VAL A 410 -7.52 -0.59 -3.43
CA VAL A 410 -6.53 0.41 -3.84
C VAL A 410 -6.95 1.04 -5.16
N VAL A 411 -6.82 2.35 -5.26
CA VAL A 411 -6.98 3.11 -6.50
C VAL A 411 -5.76 3.99 -6.71
N THR A 412 -5.14 3.89 -7.87
CA THR A 412 -3.95 4.67 -8.22
C THR A 412 -4.30 5.75 -9.25
N ILE A 413 -4.00 7.00 -8.94
CA ILE A 413 -4.29 8.16 -9.81
C ILE A 413 -3.15 8.39 -10.79
N ASN A 414 -3.50 8.69 -12.04
CA ASN A 414 -2.56 9.02 -13.13
C ASN A 414 -2.16 10.50 -13.06
N MET A 415 -1.15 10.83 -12.25
CA MET A 415 -0.72 12.20 -12.03
C MET A 415 -0.09 12.87 -13.26
N PRO A 416 0.73 12.18 -14.08
CA PRO A 416 1.30 12.76 -15.31
C PRO A 416 0.24 13.27 -16.29
N ARG A 417 -0.86 12.52 -16.45
CA ARG A 417 -1.98 12.93 -17.30
C ARG A 417 -2.62 14.22 -16.79
N ILE A 418 -2.87 14.31 -15.48
CA ILE A 418 -3.42 15.51 -14.84
C ILE A 418 -2.52 16.72 -15.16
N ALA A 419 -1.20 16.57 -14.95
CA ALA A 419 -0.24 17.63 -15.24
C ALA A 419 -0.22 18.03 -16.71
N TYR A 420 -0.23 17.08 -17.62
CA TYR A 420 -0.23 17.32 -19.07
C TYR A 420 -1.46 18.08 -19.55
N LEU A 421 -2.63 17.78 -18.99
CA LEU A 421 -3.92 18.39 -19.34
C LEU A 421 -4.18 19.73 -18.62
N SER A 422 -3.35 20.12 -17.67
CA SER A 422 -3.53 21.34 -16.88
C SER A 422 -2.68 22.49 -17.39
N ALA A 423 -3.29 23.64 -17.59
CA ALA A 423 -2.59 24.83 -18.03
C ALA A 423 -1.78 25.50 -16.87
N ASN A 424 -2.19 25.29 -15.65
CA ASN A 424 -1.59 25.87 -14.45
C ASN A 424 -1.87 25.06 -13.19
N LYS A 425 -1.25 25.47 -12.09
CA LYS A 425 -1.33 24.80 -10.79
C LYS A 425 -2.77 24.68 -10.24
N SER A 426 -3.59 25.72 -10.41
CA SER A 426 -4.99 25.72 -9.94
C SER A 426 -5.84 24.69 -10.69
N GLU A 427 -5.68 24.60 -12.00
CA GLU A 427 -6.37 23.57 -12.79
C GLU A 427 -5.90 22.15 -12.46
N PHE A 428 -4.60 21.98 -12.17
CA PHE A 428 -4.07 20.71 -11.71
C PHE A 428 -4.78 20.22 -10.44
N TYR A 429 -4.90 21.08 -9.42
CA TYR A 429 -5.59 20.71 -8.18
C TYR A 429 -7.08 20.45 -8.40
N SER A 430 -7.76 21.24 -9.22
CA SER A 430 -9.16 20.98 -9.55
C SER A 430 -9.37 19.61 -10.20
N ARG A 431 -8.49 19.22 -11.13
CA ARG A 431 -8.52 17.90 -11.76
C ARG A 431 -8.15 16.78 -10.80
N LEU A 432 -7.16 17.02 -9.94
CA LEU A 432 -6.76 16.07 -8.91
C LEU A 432 -7.90 15.79 -7.94
N ASP A 433 -8.55 16.84 -7.44
CA ASP A 433 -9.69 16.72 -6.53
C ASP A 433 -10.82 15.92 -7.16
N HIS A 434 -11.13 16.17 -8.41
CA HIS A 434 -12.14 15.39 -9.15
C HIS A 434 -11.76 13.90 -9.25
N MET A 435 -10.49 13.59 -9.57
CA MET A 435 -10.04 12.19 -9.61
C MET A 435 -10.02 11.54 -8.22
N MET A 436 -9.70 12.28 -7.18
CA MET A 436 -9.77 11.80 -5.80
C MET A 436 -11.22 11.52 -5.38
N ASP A 437 -12.18 12.36 -5.78
CA ASP A 437 -13.61 12.14 -5.51
C ASP A 437 -14.11 10.85 -6.18
N ILE A 438 -13.72 10.60 -7.43
CA ILE A 438 -14.04 9.36 -8.15
C ILE A 438 -13.40 8.14 -7.44
N ALA A 439 -12.12 8.25 -7.06
CA ALA A 439 -11.41 7.20 -6.35
C ALA A 439 -12.05 6.88 -4.99
N ALA A 440 -12.38 7.90 -4.19
CA ALA A 440 -13.01 7.74 -2.89
C ALA A 440 -14.41 7.11 -3.01
N ARG A 441 -15.21 7.55 -4.00
CA ARG A 441 -16.53 6.99 -4.29
C ARG A 441 -16.44 5.53 -4.72
N SER A 442 -15.49 5.18 -5.58
CA SER A 442 -15.28 3.79 -6.02
C SER A 442 -14.93 2.86 -4.85
N LEU A 443 -14.09 3.32 -3.93
CA LEU A 443 -13.73 2.58 -2.72
C LEU A 443 -14.90 2.45 -1.75
N LYS A 444 -15.74 3.48 -1.62
CA LYS A 444 -16.98 3.41 -0.82
C LYS A 444 -17.95 2.37 -1.38
N ILE A 445 -18.13 2.34 -2.70
CA ILE A 445 -18.95 1.32 -3.38
C ILE A 445 -18.35 -0.07 -3.14
N LYS A 446 -17.05 -0.25 -3.37
CA LYS A 446 -16.37 -1.53 -3.14
C LYS A 446 -16.55 -2.02 -1.70
N ARG A 447 -16.34 -1.15 -0.71
CA ARG A 447 -16.55 -1.48 0.71
C ARG A 447 -17.98 -1.95 0.96
N GLY A 448 -18.98 -1.26 0.44
CA GLY A 448 -20.39 -1.65 0.56
C GLY A 448 -20.67 -3.04 -0.01
N VAL A 449 -20.15 -3.32 -1.20
CA VAL A 449 -20.33 -4.62 -1.87
C VAL A 449 -19.69 -5.75 -1.07
N ILE A 450 -18.40 -5.62 -0.69
CA ILE A 450 -17.72 -6.69 0.04
C ILE A 450 -18.27 -6.88 1.47
N THR A 451 -18.75 -5.81 2.12
CA THR A 451 -19.40 -5.93 3.43
C THR A 451 -20.70 -6.71 3.32
N LYS A 452 -21.52 -6.42 2.31
CA LYS A 452 -22.74 -7.20 2.03
C LYS A 452 -22.41 -8.67 1.78
N LEU A 453 -21.40 -8.97 0.96
CA LEU A 453 -21.00 -10.35 0.66
C LEU A 453 -20.39 -11.07 1.88
N LEU A 454 -19.70 -10.33 2.78
CA LEU A 454 -19.26 -10.85 4.07
C LEU A 454 -20.43 -11.27 4.94
N ASP A 455 -21.49 -10.45 5.00
CA ASP A 455 -22.69 -10.73 5.78
C ASP A 455 -23.50 -11.88 5.21
N GLU A 456 -23.52 -12.02 3.89
CA GLU A 456 -24.13 -13.14 3.17
C GLU A 456 -23.31 -14.45 3.27
N GLY A 457 -22.08 -14.41 3.84
CA GLY A 457 -21.25 -15.58 4.12
C GLY A 457 -20.36 -16.03 2.96
N LEU A 458 -20.10 -15.16 1.96
CA LEU A 458 -19.21 -15.48 0.85
C LEU A 458 -17.76 -15.65 1.31
N TYR A 459 -17.37 -15.00 2.42
CA TYR A 459 -16.04 -15.06 3.03
C TYR A 459 -16.09 -15.66 4.43
N PRO A 460 -16.31 -16.97 4.59
CA PRO A 460 -16.61 -17.59 5.89
C PRO A 460 -15.44 -17.50 6.88
N TYR A 461 -14.20 -17.60 6.42
CA TYR A 461 -13.03 -17.49 7.30
C TYR A 461 -12.74 -16.03 7.66
N THR A 462 -12.85 -15.11 6.71
CA THR A 462 -12.77 -13.66 6.98
C THR A 462 -13.84 -13.24 7.99
N LYS A 463 -15.09 -13.71 7.84
CA LYS A 463 -16.16 -13.45 8.81
C LYS A 463 -15.81 -13.96 10.21
N ARG A 464 -15.18 -15.14 10.30
CA ARG A 464 -14.79 -15.78 11.56
C ARG A 464 -13.65 -15.04 12.26
N TYR A 465 -12.60 -14.67 11.53
CA TYR A 465 -11.36 -14.12 12.13
C TYR A 465 -11.31 -12.59 12.13
N LEU A 466 -12.04 -11.92 11.26
CA LEU A 466 -12.06 -10.48 11.16
C LEU A 466 -13.39 -9.87 11.64
N GLY A 467 -14.50 -10.52 11.32
CA GLY A 467 -15.85 -10.09 11.69
C GLY A 467 -16.39 -8.96 10.81
N THR A 468 -15.69 -7.84 10.68
CA THR A 468 -16.07 -6.65 9.90
C THR A 468 -14.88 -6.06 9.17
N PHE A 469 -15.14 -5.14 8.21
CA PHE A 469 -14.11 -4.36 7.52
C PHE A 469 -13.91 -2.95 8.12
N GLU A 470 -14.48 -2.65 9.30
CA GLU A 470 -14.43 -1.32 9.89
C GLU A 470 -13.01 -0.81 10.15
N ASN A 471 -12.09 -1.73 10.49
CA ASN A 471 -10.68 -1.43 10.73
C ASN A 471 -9.80 -1.50 9.48
N HIS A 472 -10.38 -1.66 8.30
CA HIS A 472 -9.66 -1.70 7.03
C HIS A 472 -9.72 -0.36 6.33
N PHE A 473 -8.62 0.00 5.69
CA PHE A 473 -8.47 1.26 4.98
C PHE A 473 -9.00 1.17 3.55
N SER A 474 -9.53 2.28 3.06
CA SER A 474 -9.73 2.58 1.66
C SER A 474 -8.49 3.32 1.17
N THR A 475 -7.73 2.74 0.25
CA THR A 475 -6.40 3.22 -0.10
C THR A 475 -6.42 3.98 -1.42
N ILE A 476 -5.93 5.22 -1.40
CA ILE A 476 -5.68 6.01 -2.60
C ILE A 476 -4.17 6.16 -2.77
N GLY A 477 -3.69 5.91 -3.98
CA GLY A 477 -2.30 6.06 -4.35
C GLY A 477 -2.12 6.89 -5.60
N LEU A 478 -0.88 7.08 -5.99
CA LEU A 478 -0.51 7.88 -7.15
C LEU A 478 0.71 7.30 -7.87
N ILE A 479 0.88 7.65 -9.13
CA ILE A 479 2.09 7.35 -9.91
C ILE A 479 2.61 8.58 -10.62
N GLY A 480 3.90 8.58 -10.96
CA GLY A 480 4.48 9.46 -11.94
C GLY A 480 4.72 10.89 -11.49
N MET A 481 5.00 11.16 -10.21
CA MET A 481 5.33 12.54 -9.79
C MET A 481 6.60 13.06 -10.46
N ASN A 482 7.51 12.19 -10.84
CA ASN A 482 8.66 12.56 -11.69
C ASN A 482 8.18 13.11 -13.04
N GLU A 483 7.26 12.42 -13.72
CA GLU A 483 6.72 12.84 -15.01
C GLU A 483 5.71 13.98 -14.89
N VAL A 484 5.12 14.22 -13.71
CA VAL A 484 4.38 15.45 -13.43
C VAL A 484 5.26 16.67 -13.64
N GLY A 485 6.49 16.66 -13.07
CA GLY A 485 7.45 17.74 -13.26
C GLY A 485 7.77 18.02 -14.73
N LEU A 486 7.90 16.97 -15.54
CA LEU A 486 8.22 17.08 -16.96
C LEU A 486 7.03 17.57 -17.81
N ASN A 487 5.79 17.25 -17.42
CA ASN A 487 4.57 17.60 -18.16
C ASN A 487 3.92 18.90 -17.70
N ALA A 488 4.16 19.33 -16.47
CA ALA A 488 3.61 20.57 -15.94
C ALA A 488 4.28 21.80 -16.56
N ASN A 489 3.50 22.65 -17.23
CA ASN A 489 4.00 23.84 -17.93
C ASN A 489 4.69 24.85 -16.98
N TRP A 490 4.37 24.81 -15.70
CA TRP A 490 4.93 25.71 -14.66
C TRP A 490 6.18 25.12 -13.97
N LEU A 491 6.58 23.89 -14.26
CA LEU A 491 7.77 23.23 -13.72
C LEU A 491 8.80 22.93 -14.81
N ARG A 492 8.44 22.07 -15.76
CA ARG A 492 9.30 21.58 -16.88
C ARG A 492 10.63 20.99 -16.43
N ALA A 493 10.64 20.41 -15.25
CA ALA A 493 11.78 19.79 -14.61
C ALA A 493 11.35 18.51 -13.88
N ASP A 494 12.19 17.50 -13.92
CA ASP A 494 11.92 16.22 -13.25
C ASP A 494 12.07 16.32 -11.71
N LEU A 495 11.84 15.22 -10.99
CA LEU A 495 11.88 15.18 -9.53
C LEU A 495 13.29 15.37 -8.93
N THR A 496 14.33 15.40 -9.76
CA THR A 496 15.70 15.75 -9.31
C THR A 496 15.85 17.25 -8.98
N HIS A 497 14.91 18.08 -9.45
CA HIS A 497 14.90 19.53 -9.24
C HIS A 497 14.08 19.93 -8.02
N LYS A 498 14.59 20.89 -7.26
CA LYS A 498 13.99 21.32 -6.00
C LYS A 498 12.54 21.83 -6.14
N GLU A 499 12.26 22.57 -7.20
CA GLU A 499 10.91 23.08 -7.48
C GLU A 499 9.88 21.95 -7.64
N THR A 500 10.26 20.85 -8.31
CA THR A 500 9.40 19.68 -8.48
C THR A 500 9.29 18.90 -7.18
N GLN A 501 10.34 18.82 -6.37
CA GLN A 501 10.28 18.21 -5.04
C GLN A 501 9.33 18.97 -4.13
N GLU A 502 9.41 20.29 -4.07
CA GLU A 502 8.50 21.12 -3.27
C GLU A 502 7.04 21.00 -3.75
N PHE A 503 6.82 21.06 -5.07
CA PHE A 503 5.49 20.81 -5.62
C PHE A 503 4.95 19.41 -5.27
N THR A 504 5.80 18.41 -5.32
CA THR A 504 5.42 17.04 -4.91
C THR A 504 5.00 16.97 -3.45
N LYS A 505 5.73 17.66 -2.55
CA LYS A 505 5.33 17.77 -1.13
C LYS A 505 3.97 18.45 -0.97
N GLU A 506 3.75 19.57 -1.66
CA GLU A 506 2.45 20.25 -1.64
C GLU A 506 1.32 19.33 -2.08
N VAL A 507 1.53 18.55 -3.16
CA VAL A 507 0.54 17.61 -3.68
C VAL A 507 0.26 16.49 -2.66
N LEU A 508 1.28 15.90 -2.05
CA LEU A 508 1.10 14.84 -1.04
C LEU A 508 0.36 15.36 0.21
N VAL A 509 0.67 16.58 0.66
CA VAL A 509 -0.05 17.22 1.78
C VAL A 509 -1.50 17.48 1.40
N HIS A 510 -1.76 18.04 0.22
CA HIS A 510 -3.11 18.28 -0.29
C HIS A 510 -3.94 16.98 -0.35
N MET A 511 -3.36 15.92 -0.90
CA MET A 511 -4.03 14.61 -0.95
C MET A 511 -4.35 14.07 0.46
N ARG A 512 -3.44 14.22 1.42
CA ARG A 512 -3.69 13.82 2.81
C ARG A 512 -4.83 14.60 3.45
N ASP A 513 -4.93 15.90 3.19
CA ASP A 513 -6.00 16.73 3.72
C ASP A 513 -7.35 16.32 3.11
N ARG A 514 -7.40 16.06 1.79
CA ARG A 514 -8.60 15.52 1.13
C ARG A 514 -9.04 14.15 1.69
N LEU A 515 -8.09 13.29 2.07
CA LEU A 515 -8.43 12.00 2.70
C LEU A 515 -9.10 12.18 4.07
N LYS A 516 -8.76 13.24 4.83
CA LYS A 516 -9.47 13.57 6.08
C LYS A 516 -10.93 13.96 5.79
N ASP A 517 -11.16 14.77 4.74
CA ASP A 517 -12.51 15.13 4.31
C ASP A 517 -13.34 13.87 3.98
N TYR A 518 -12.75 12.90 3.27
CA TYR A 518 -13.45 11.64 2.96
C TYR A 518 -13.71 10.78 4.20
N GLN A 519 -12.79 10.76 5.17
CA GLN A 519 -13.01 10.08 6.44
C GLN A 519 -14.20 10.69 7.19
N GLU A 520 -14.33 12.02 7.19
CA GLU A 520 -15.48 12.73 7.78
C GLU A 520 -16.77 12.45 7.00
N GLN A 521 -16.72 12.52 5.67
CA GLN A 521 -17.87 12.36 4.79
C GLN A 521 -18.46 10.94 4.83
N TYR A 522 -17.59 9.92 4.74
CA TYR A 522 -18.02 8.52 4.58
C TYR A 522 -17.98 7.71 5.88
N GLY A 523 -17.33 8.21 6.92
CA GLY A 523 -17.14 7.51 8.18
C GLY A 523 -16.15 6.34 8.12
N ASP A 524 -15.48 6.13 7.00
CA ASP A 524 -14.53 5.03 6.76
C ASP A 524 -13.08 5.51 6.94
N LEU A 525 -12.15 4.58 7.07
CA LEU A 525 -10.72 4.88 7.12
C LEU A 525 -10.17 5.05 5.72
N TYR A 526 -9.41 6.11 5.50
CA TYR A 526 -8.68 6.37 4.26
C TYR A 526 -7.19 6.57 4.52
N ASN A 527 -6.34 6.13 3.60
CA ASN A 527 -4.91 6.35 3.66
C ASN A 527 -4.30 6.64 2.29
N LEU A 528 -3.12 7.29 2.30
CA LEU A 528 -2.32 7.60 1.12
C LEU A 528 -1.18 6.61 1.02
N GLU A 529 -1.05 5.93 -0.11
CA GLU A 529 -0.04 4.91 -0.35
C GLU A 529 0.85 5.24 -1.55
N ALA A 530 2.14 4.97 -1.41
CA ALA A 530 3.04 4.85 -2.55
C ALA A 530 2.79 3.48 -3.21
N THR A 531 1.74 3.38 -4.01
CA THR A 531 1.28 2.09 -4.55
C THR A 531 2.36 1.37 -5.36
N PRO A 532 2.55 0.06 -5.14
CA PRO A 532 3.47 -0.77 -5.94
C PRO A 532 2.86 -1.07 -7.31
N ALA A 533 2.80 -0.08 -8.15
CA ALA A 533 2.05 -0.12 -9.40
C ALA A 533 2.81 -0.83 -10.53
N GLU A 534 3.02 -2.16 -10.44
CA GLU A 534 3.84 -2.93 -11.38
C GLU A 534 3.35 -2.87 -12.83
N SER A 535 2.10 -3.25 -13.06
CA SER A 535 1.48 -3.20 -14.39
C SER A 535 0.86 -1.85 -14.69
N THR A 536 0.44 -1.14 -13.67
CA THR A 536 -0.25 0.14 -13.77
C THR A 536 0.63 1.21 -14.41
N THR A 537 1.92 1.28 -14.02
CA THR A 537 2.88 2.24 -14.58
C THR A 537 3.04 2.08 -16.09
N TYR A 538 3.11 0.85 -16.57
CA TYR A 538 3.17 0.54 -18.00
C TYR A 538 1.84 0.79 -18.70
N ARG A 539 0.74 0.26 -18.14
CA ARG A 539 -0.60 0.40 -18.71
C ARG A 539 -0.97 1.86 -18.96
N LEU A 540 -0.82 2.71 -17.94
CA LEU A 540 -1.21 4.12 -18.01
C LEU A 540 -0.31 4.91 -18.95
N ALA A 541 1.01 4.70 -18.91
CA ALA A 541 1.95 5.35 -19.82
C ALA A 541 1.69 4.97 -21.29
N LYS A 542 1.37 3.69 -21.57
CA LYS A 542 1.03 3.20 -22.89
C LYS A 542 -0.26 3.84 -23.40
N HIS A 543 -1.30 3.93 -22.59
CA HIS A 543 -2.55 4.61 -22.91
C HIS A 543 -2.31 6.09 -23.23
N ASP A 544 -1.55 6.78 -22.40
CA ASP A 544 -1.29 8.19 -22.54
C ASP A 544 -0.48 8.50 -23.78
N ARG A 545 0.60 7.75 -24.04
CA ARG A 545 1.42 7.93 -25.25
C ARG A 545 0.63 7.66 -26.54
N ALA A 546 -0.29 6.71 -26.51
CA ALA A 546 -1.16 6.42 -27.66
C ALA A 546 -2.15 7.56 -27.94
N LYS A 547 -2.68 8.20 -26.89
CA LYS A 547 -3.66 9.29 -27.02
C LYS A 547 -3.00 10.66 -27.22
N TRP A 548 -1.86 10.88 -26.57
CA TRP A 548 -1.08 12.13 -26.64
C TRP A 548 0.40 11.81 -26.89
N PRO A 549 0.83 11.78 -28.17
CA PRO A 549 2.22 11.41 -28.50
C PRO A 549 3.29 12.32 -27.88
N ASN A 550 2.94 13.53 -27.46
CA ASN A 550 3.84 14.51 -26.87
C ASN A 550 3.96 14.42 -25.35
N ILE A 551 3.13 13.60 -24.69
CA ILE A 551 3.22 13.41 -23.24
C ILE A 551 4.57 12.80 -22.87
N LYS A 552 5.17 13.32 -21.81
CA LYS A 552 6.47 12.82 -21.34
C LYS A 552 6.24 11.61 -20.42
N THR A 553 6.92 10.54 -20.76
CA THR A 553 6.99 9.29 -19.96
C THR A 553 8.45 9.00 -19.66
N ALA A 554 8.74 8.12 -18.72
CA ALA A 554 10.04 7.50 -18.61
C ALA A 554 10.28 6.57 -19.83
N GLY A 555 11.54 6.22 -20.07
CA GLY A 555 11.98 5.59 -21.32
C GLY A 555 12.25 6.61 -22.43
N LEU A 556 13.28 6.39 -23.24
CA LEU A 556 13.64 7.26 -24.35
C LEU A 556 12.61 7.17 -25.50
N PRO A 557 12.55 8.16 -26.40
CA PRO A 557 11.73 8.08 -27.61
C PRO A 557 12.05 6.82 -28.43
N GLY A 558 11.03 6.00 -28.70
CA GLY A 558 11.16 4.72 -29.40
C GLY A 558 11.27 3.49 -28.50
N GLU A 559 11.46 3.68 -27.20
CA GLU A 559 11.47 2.62 -26.20
C GLU A 559 10.09 2.41 -25.57
N THR A 560 9.96 1.35 -24.78
CA THR A 560 8.72 1.03 -24.06
C THR A 560 8.43 2.09 -23.00
N PRO A 561 7.27 2.78 -23.06
CA PRO A 561 6.93 3.81 -22.08
C PRO A 561 6.54 3.20 -20.72
N TYR A 562 6.93 3.88 -19.65
CA TYR A 562 6.44 3.62 -18.31
C TYR A 562 6.39 4.92 -17.51
N TYR A 563 5.70 4.92 -16.36
CA TYR A 563 5.75 5.99 -15.38
C TYR A 563 6.55 5.55 -14.17
N THR A 564 7.27 6.49 -13.57
CA THR A 564 7.96 6.26 -12.30
C THR A 564 6.95 5.97 -11.20
N ASN A 565 7.28 5.06 -10.29
CA ASN A 565 6.40 4.75 -9.16
C ASN A 565 6.22 5.97 -8.26
N SER A 566 4.97 6.27 -7.92
CA SER A 566 4.58 7.27 -6.91
C SER A 566 5.39 8.56 -6.97
N SER A 567 6.11 8.92 -5.91
CA SER A 567 7.04 10.05 -5.81
C SER A 567 8.50 9.61 -5.75
N HIS A 568 8.83 8.44 -6.30
CA HIS A 568 10.21 7.98 -6.38
C HIS A 568 11.00 8.78 -7.41
N LEU A 569 12.31 8.88 -7.18
CA LEU A 569 13.22 9.43 -8.16
C LEU A 569 13.27 8.60 -9.43
N PRO A 570 13.58 9.19 -10.60
CA PRO A 570 13.87 8.43 -11.80
C PRO A 570 14.97 7.40 -11.52
N VAL A 571 14.76 6.17 -12.00
CA VAL A 571 15.63 5.02 -11.67
C VAL A 571 17.08 5.16 -12.16
N GLY A 572 17.32 6.09 -13.09
CA GLY A 572 18.64 6.45 -13.60
C GLY A 572 19.30 7.66 -12.92
N TYR A 573 18.79 8.13 -11.79
CA TYR A 573 19.20 9.41 -11.20
C TYR A 573 20.64 9.43 -10.69
N SER A 574 21.03 8.51 -9.82
CA SER A 574 22.32 8.58 -9.13
C SER A 574 22.89 7.20 -8.82
N SER A 575 24.21 7.10 -8.80
CA SER A 575 24.91 5.94 -8.23
C SER A 575 25.23 6.10 -6.74
N ASP A 576 24.92 7.26 -6.13
CA ASP A 576 25.06 7.52 -4.69
C ASP A 576 23.73 7.30 -3.98
N VAL A 577 23.69 6.31 -3.09
CA VAL A 577 22.49 5.96 -2.35
C VAL A 577 22.05 7.08 -1.39
N PHE A 578 23.00 7.83 -0.83
CA PHE A 578 22.67 8.91 0.11
C PHE A 578 22.12 10.15 -0.59
N ASP A 579 22.56 10.45 -1.81
CA ASP A 579 21.93 11.50 -2.63
C ASP A 579 20.44 11.18 -2.89
N ALA A 580 20.14 9.92 -3.19
CA ALA A 580 18.76 9.50 -3.39
C ALA A 580 17.96 9.53 -2.08
N LEU A 581 18.54 9.10 -0.97
CA LEU A 581 17.91 9.12 0.34
C LEU A 581 17.63 10.54 0.84
N ASP A 582 18.51 11.50 0.57
CA ASP A 582 18.33 12.91 0.94
C ASP A 582 17.09 13.52 0.30
N VAL A 583 16.74 13.12 -0.92
CA VAL A 583 15.49 13.55 -1.59
C VAL A 583 14.29 12.75 -1.09
N GLN A 584 14.43 11.43 -0.97
CA GLN A 584 13.31 10.54 -0.68
C GLN A 584 12.86 10.60 0.77
N ASP A 585 13.73 10.95 1.70
CA ASP A 585 13.41 10.99 3.13
C ASP A 585 12.20 11.88 3.45
N GLU A 586 12.17 13.09 2.88
CA GLU A 586 11.06 14.01 3.10
C GLU A 586 9.78 13.59 2.38
N LEU A 587 9.89 13.03 1.17
CA LEU A 587 8.74 12.63 0.37
C LEU A 587 8.07 11.37 0.94
N GLN A 588 8.87 10.38 1.32
CA GLN A 588 8.31 9.11 1.80
C GLN A 588 7.68 9.20 3.19
N THR A 589 8.08 10.17 4.03
CA THR A 589 7.43 10.41 5.31
C THR A 589 6.05 11.06 5.20
N LEU A 590 5.68 11.58 4.04
CA LEU A 590 4.36 12.17 3.80
C LEU A 590 3.28 11.13 3.48
N TYR A 591 3.63 9.90 3.14
CA TYR A 591 2.64 8.83 3.00
C TYR A 591 2.15 8.35 4.36
N THR A 592 0.87 8.02 4.43
CA THR A 592 0.25 7.46 5.65
C THR A 592 0.20 5.94 5.62
N SER A 593 0.65 5.34 4.54
CA SER A 593 0.69 3.90 4.30
C SER A 593 1.78 3.57 3.27
N GLY A 594 2.02 2.33 3.03
CA GLY A 594 2.87 1.67 2.04
C GLY A 594 3.83 2.52 1.25
N THR A 595 5.00 2.79 1.80
CA THR A 595 6.11 3.36 1.05
C THR A 595 7.38 2.55 1.31
N VAL A 596 8.30 2.50 0.37
CA VAL A 596 9.57 1.78 0.53
C VAL A 596 10.68 2.42 -0.30
N PHE A 597 11.85 2.48 0.28
CA PHE A 597 13.06 2.82 -0.45
C PHE A 597 13.81 1.53 -0.84
N HIS A 598 14.03 1.35 -2.13
CA HIS A 598 14.81 0.23 -2.69
C HIS A 598 16.22 0.70 -3.04
N ALA A 599 17.21 0.24 -2.30
CA ALA A 599 18.62 0.42 -2.70
C ALA A 599 18.99 -0.69 -3.69
N PHE A 600 18.85 -0.42 -5.00
CA PHE A 600 19.20 -1.37 -6.06
C PHE A 600 20.71 -1.46 -6.21
N LEU A 601 21.26 -2.66 -5.98
CA LEU A 601 22.70 -2.96 -6.05
C LEU A 601 22.97 -3.88 -7.25
N GLY A 602 24.10 -3.67 -7.93
CA GLY A 602 24.49 -4.49 -9.09
C GLY A 602 24.90 -5.91 -8.72
N GLU A 603 25.42 -6.09 -7.52
CA GLU A 603 25.95 -7.35 -7.01
C GLU A 603 25.70 -7.48 -5.51
N LYS A 604 26.00 -8.64 -4.95
CA LYS A 604 25.95 -8.81 -3.49
C LYS A 604 26.97 -7.91 -2.79
N LEU A 605 26.67 -7.49 -1.58
CA LEU A 605 27.60 -6.79 -0.72
C LEU A 605 28.81 -7.69 -0.36
N PRO A 606 29.99 -7.09 -0.10
CA PRO A 606 31.20 -7.87 0.15
C PRO A 606 31.07 -8.80 1.36
N ASP A 607 30.45 -8.34 2.43
CA ASP A 607 30.24 -9.10 3.66
C ASP A 607 29.00 -8.61 4.44
N TRP A 608 28.68 -9.31 5.52
CA TRP A 608 27.58 -8.97 6.40
C TRP A 608 27.78 -7.62 7.13
N LYS A 609 29.04 -7.22 7.43
CA LYS A 609 29.32 -5.95 8.11
C LYS A 609 28.98 -4.76 7.23
N ALA A 610 29.28 -4.88 5.93
CA ALA A 610 28.90 -3.84 4.96
C ALA A 610 27.36 -3.68 4.90
N ALA A 611 26.60 -4.78 4.91
CA ALA A 611 25.15 -4.75 4.97
C ALA A 611 24.63 -4.15 6.29
N ALA A 612 25.17 -4.58 7.42
CA ALA A 612 24.81 -4.06 8.74
C ALA A 612 25.08 -2.54 8.83
N ASN A 613 26.25 -2.09 8.36
CA ASN A 613 26.62 -0.68 8.40
C ASN A 613 25.68 0.19 7.56
N ILE A 614 25.29 -0.25 6.36
CA ILE A 614 24.38 0.55 5.52
C ILE A 614 22.98 0.59 6.11
N VAL A 615 22.47 -0.53 6.60
CA VAL A 615 21.15 -0.61 7.28
C VAL A 615 21.13 0.30 8.51
N LYS A 616 22.19 0.23 9.33
CA LYS A 616 22.36 1.10 10.50
C LYS A 616 22.44 2.57 10.13
N THR A 617 23.27 2.91 9.14
CA THR A 617 23.45 4.30 8.70
C THR A 617 22.13 4.90 8.22
N ILE A 618 21.33 4.13 7.48
CA ILE A 618 20.00 4.58 7.04
C ILE A 618 19.09 4.78 8.25
N ALA A 619 19.02 3.82 9.17
CA ALA A 619 18.17 3.92 10.35
C ALA A 619 18.54 5.12 11.24
N ASP A 620 19.83 5.38 11.44
CA ASP A 620 20.32 6.44 12.33
C ASP A 620 20.16 7.86 11.74
N ASN A 621 20.16 8.01 10.40
CA ASN A 621 20.24 9.31 9.75
C ASN A 621 18.99 9.72 8.97
N TYR A 622 18.05 8.81 8.71
CA TYR A 622 16.87 9.06 7.89
C TYR A 622 15.60 8.66 8.62
N ARG A 623 14.52 9.38 8.31
CA ARG A 623 13.17 9.15 8.90
C ARG A 623 12.31 8.25 8.05
N LEU A 624 12.76 7.91 6.82
CA LEU A 624 11.95 7.05 5.95
C LEU A 624 11.58 5.75 6.69
N PRO A 625 10.30 5.35 6.60
CA PRO A 625 9.77 4.32 7.49
C PRO A 625 10.16 2.90 7.11
N TYR A 626 10.53 2.66 5.83
CA TYR A 626 10.66 1.31 5.31
C TYR A 626 11.65 1.26 4.14
N TYR A 627 12.61 0.37 4.21
CA TYR A 627 13.65 0.26 3.18
C TYR A 627 14.21 -1.15 3.07
N THR A 628 14.90 -1.42 1.97
CA THR A 628 15.57 -2.69 1.72
C THR A 628 16.78 -2.49 0.80
N LEU A 629 17.77 -3.36 0.97
CA LEU A 629 18.87 -3.50 0.03
C LEU A 629 18.48 -4.55 -1.01
N SER A 630 18.69 -4.27 -2.29
CA SER A 630 18.18 -5.10 -3.38
C SER A 630 19.31 -5.46 -4.36
N PRO A 631 20.19 -6.42 -4.02
CA PRO A 631 21.19 -6.94 -4.95
C PRO A 631 20.50 -7.69 -6.10
N THR A 632 21.15 -7.70 -7.27
CA THR A 632 20.78 -8.58 -8.38
C THR A 632 21.60 -9.86 -8.30
N TYR A 633 20.97 -11.00 -8.55
CA TYR A 633 21.63 -12.30 -8.59
C TYR A 633 21.00 -13.20 -9.66
N SER A 634 21.71 -14.26 -10.01
CA SER A 634 21.26 -15.23 -11.00
C SER A 634 21.29 -16.65 -10.43
N VAL A 635 20.44 -17.53 -10.97
CA VAL A 635 20.36 -18.93 -10.54
C VAL A 635 20.50 -19.83 -11.75
N CYS A 636 21.47 -20.73 -11.70
CA CYS A 636 21.58 -21.84 -12.64
C CYS A 636 20.92 -23.09 -12.06
N ALA A 637 20.11 -23.77 -12.85
CA ALA A 637 19.40 -24.99 -12.39
C ALA A 637 20.37 -26.12 -11.95
N GLU A 638 21.62 -26.11 -12.43
CA GLU A 638 22.64 -27.14 -12.10
C GLU A 638 23.69 -26.68 -11.09
N HIS A 639 24.00 -25.38 -11.07
CA HIS A 639 25.10 -24.83 -10.28
C HIS A 639 24.64 -23.82 -9.21
N GLY A 640 23.32 -23.62 -9.08
CA GLY A 640 22.71 -22.75 -8.05
C GLY A 640 23.01 -21.27 -8.23
N TYR A 641 23.28 -20.59 -7.13
CA TYR A 641 23.45 -19.14 -7.03
C TYR A 641 24.69 -18.61 -7.75
N ILE A 642 24.52 -17.51 -8.48
CA ILE A 642 25.55 -16.72 -9.16
C ILE A 642 25.35 -15.26 -8.81
N ALA A 643 26.40 -14.57 -8.34
CA ALA A 643 26.31 -13.14 -8.01
C ALA A 643 26.16 -12.28 -9.28
N GLY A 644 25.31 -11.25 -9.21
CA GLY A 644 25.09 -10.30 -10.28
C GLY A 644 24.17 -10.77 -11.41
N GLU A 645 24.10 -9.96 -12.44
CA GLU A 645 23.28 -10.17 -13.64
C GLU A 645 24.03 -11.05 -14.65
N VAL A 646 23.76 -12.35 -14.65
CA VAL A 646 24.43 -13.34 -15.49
C VAL A 646 23.41 -14.19 -16.20
N TYR A 647 23.22 -14.02 -17.53
CA TYR A 647 22.21 -14.74 -18.33
C TYR A 647 22.64 -16.13 -18.78
N GLU A 648 23.94 -16.42 -18.77
CA GLU A 648 24.49 -17.72 -19.09
C GLU A 648 25.43 -18.19 -17.98
N CYS A 649 25.20 -19.41 -17.49
CA CYS A 649 26.04 -19.97 -16.45
C CYS A 649 27.52 -20.07 -16.92
N PRO A 650 28.45 -19.50 -16.18
CA PRO A 650 29.88 -19.56 -16.57
C PRO A 650 30.46 -20.98 -16.62
N GLN A 651 29.83 -21.91 -15.87
CA GLN A 651 30.27 -23.32 -15.79
C GLN A 651 29.67 -24.19 -16.91
N CYS A 652 28.33 -24.27 -17.01
CA CYS A 652 27.65 -25.17 -17.96
C CYS A 652 27.13 -24.48 -19.22
N LYS A 653 27.25 -23.16 -19.35
CA LYS A 653 26.78 -22.37 -20.49
C LYS A 653 25.24 -22.43 -20.74
N LYS A 654 24.49 -22.99 -19.81
CA LYS A 654 23.02 -22.97 -19.87
C LYS A 654 22.48 -21.61 -19.43
N LYS A 655 21.27 -21.31 -19.90
CA LYS A 655 20.56 -20.10 -19.50
C LYS A 655 20.27 -20.12 -18.00
N THR A 656 20.40 -18.98 -17.37
CA THR A 656 20.13 -18.75 -15.96
C THR A 656 18.86 -17.94 -15.79
N GLU A 657 18.27 -17.98 -14.61
CA GLU A 657 17.21 -17.08 -14.17
C GLU A 657 17.87 -15.88 -13.46
N VAL A 658 17.72 -14.68 -14.00
CA VAL A 658 18.22 -13.45 -13.37
C VAL A 658 17.13 -12.90 -12.44
N TYR A 659 17.43 -12.75 -11.17
CA TYR A 659 16.52 -12.27 -10.14
C TYR A 659 16.85 -10.83 -9.75
N SER A 660 15.85 -9.97 -9.82
CA SER A 660 15.86 -8.63 -9.25
C SER A 660 14.51 -8.32 -8.62
N ARG A 661 14.49 -7.33 -7.74
CA ARG A 661 13.25 -6.91 -7.09
C ARG A 661 12.44 -6.03 -8.05
N ILE A 662 11.22 -6.47 -8.37
CA ILE A 662 10.36 -5.72 -9.29
C ILE A 662 9.81 -4.45 -8.61
N THR A 663 9.05 -4.61 -7.55
CA THR A 663 8.58 -3.53 -6.67
C THR A 663 8.44 -3.97 -5.22
N GLY A 664 8.12 -5.19 -4.95
CA GLY A 664 7.86 -5.72 -3.60
C GLY A 664 8.52 -7.05 -3.30
N TYR A 665 8.88 -7.78 -4.33
CA TYR A 665 9.43 -9.13 -4.22
C TYR A 665 10.38 -9.43 -5.36
N TYR A 666 11.23 -10.42 -5.16
CA TYR A 666 12.14 -10.90 -6.19
C TYR A 666 11.41 -11.75 -7.21
N ARG A 667 11.79 -11.58 -8.48
CA ARG A 667 11.20 -12.32 -9.59
C ARG A 667 12.22 -12.43 -10.72
N PRO A 668 12.22 -13.52 -11.49
CA PRO A 668 13.03 -13.60 -12.71
C PRO A 668 12.71 -12.45 -13.64
N VAL A 669 13.73 -11.66 -13.99
CA VAL A 669 13.59 -10.47 -14.85
C VAL A 669 12.96 -10.84 -16.19
N GLN A 670 13.25 -12.04 -16.69
CA GLN A 670 12.72 -12.57 -17.95
C GLN A 670 11.17 -12.72 -17.96
N ASN A 671 10.55 -12.67 -16.78
CA ASN A 671 9.10 -12.81 -16.61
C ASN A 671 8.39 -11.47 -16.31
N TRP A 672 9.10 -10.34 -16.45
CA TRP A 672 8.51 -9.02 -16.20
C TRP A 672 7.74 -8.51 -17.43
N ASN A 673 6.78 -7.59 -17.23
CA ASN A 673 6.15 -6.89 -18.33
C ASN A 673 7.12 -5.95 -19.02
N ASP A 674 6.82 -5.54 -20.27
CA ASP A 674 7.71 -4.73 -21.10
C ASP A 674 8.13 -3.42 -20.45
N GLY A 675 7.20 -2.74 -19.74
CA GLY A 675 7.49 -1.48 -19.05
C GLY A 675 8.44 -1.66 -17.88
N LYS A 676 8.27 -2.73 -17.10
CA LYS A 676 9.21 -3.06 -16.01
C LYS A 676 10.55 -3.58 -16.51
N LEU A 677 10.58 -4.26 -17.64
CA LEU A 677 11.83 -4.63 -18.32
C LEU A 677 12.59 -3.38 -18.78
N GLN A 678 11.89 -2.37 -19.31
CA GLN A 678 12.52 -1.10 -19.67
C GLN A 678 13.02 -0.37 -18.42
N GLU A 679 12.23 -0.26 -17.36
CA GLU A 679 12.67 0.31 -16.09
C GLU A 679 13.93 -0.38 -15.55
N PHE A 680 14.00 -1.72 -15.63
CA PHE A 680 15.18 -2.46 -15.19
C PHE A 680 16.45 -2.10 -16.00
N LYS A 681 16.32 -1.93 -17.30
CA LYS A 681 17.41 -1.51 -18.17
C LYS A 681 17.89 -0.08 -17.87
N ASP A 682 16.95 0.80 -17.48
CA ASP A 682 17.22 2.20 -17.20
C ASP A 682 17.76 2.42 -15.77
N ARG A 683 17.78 1.38 -14.91
CA ARG A 683 18.24 1.49 -13.53
C ARG A 683 19.73 1.84 -13.44
N GLN A 684 20.04 2.93 -12.77
CA GLN A 684 21.36 3.21 -12.25
C GLN A 684 21.54 2.49 -10.92
N LEU A 685 22.45 1.56 -10.86
CA LEU A 685 22.73 0.80 -9.65
C LEU A 685 23.58 1.63 -8.69
N TYR A 686 23.23 1.56 -7.39
CA TYR A 686 24.01 2.27 -6.37
C TYR A 686 25.37 1.62 -6.15
N ASP A 687 26.42 2.46 -6.10
CA ASP A 687 27.79 2.09 -5.76
C ASP A 687 28.10 2.57 -4.34
N LEU A 688 28.04 1.67 -3.38
CA LEU A 688 28.25 2.01 -1.97
C LEU A 688 29.67 2.52 -1.67
N LYS A 689 30.66 2.21 -2.52
CA LYS A 689 32.04 2.72 -2.35
C LYS A 689 32.16 4.18 -2.72
N LYS A 690 31.26 4.67 -3.58
CA LYS A 690 31.21 6.07 -4.03
C LYS A 690 30.18 6.90 -3.27
N SER A 691 29.31 6.23 -2.51
CA SER A 691 28.25 6.89 -1.76
C SER A 691 28.79 7.62 -0.54
N VAL A 692 28.42 8.90 -0.39
CA VAL A 692 28.93 9.80 0.65
C VAL A 692 27.79 10.37 1.48
N LEU A 693 27.75 10.03 2.76
CA LEU A 693 26.80 10.60 3.70
C LEU A 693 27.11 12.10 3.94
N LYS A 694 26.24 12.98 3.49
CA LYS A 694 26.36 14.44 3.65
C LYS A 694 25.73 14.96 4.94
N LYS A 695 24.76 14.24 5.50
CA LYS A 695 24.17 14.59 6.80
C LYS A 695 25.20 14.35 7.89
N PRO A 696 25.42 15.33 8.81
CA PRO A 696 26.23 15.05 9.97
C PRO A 696 25.57 13.91 10.75
N THR A 697 26.34 12.88 11.05
CA THR A 697 25.92 11.85 12.01
C THR A 697 25.35 12.60 13.20
N SER A 698 24.08 12.35 13.58
CA SER A 698 23.52 12.96 14.77
C SER A 698 24.31 12.45 15.96
N THR A 699 25.45 13.09 16.20
CA THR A 699 26.07 13.08 17.51
C THR A 699 24.96 13.55 18.45
N VAL A 700 24.63 12.74 19.43
CA VAL A 700 23.95 13.19 20.62
C VAL A 700 24.51 14.56 20.93
N VAL A 701 23.73 15.62 20.67
CA VAL A 701 24.11 16.96 21.07
C VAL A 701 23.98 16.94 22.58
N THR A 702 25.10 16.61 23.23
CA THR A 702 25.38 17.16 24.54
C THR A 702 25.45 18.64 24.31
N VAL A 703 24.43 19.33 24.80
CA VAL A 703 24.37 20.79 24.80
C VAL A 703 25.50 21.27 25.73
N SER A 704 26.64 21.52 25.17
CA SER A 704 27.67 22.38 25.74
C SER A 704 27.98 23.42 24.68
N ASN A 705 27.71 24.68 25.04
CA ASN A 705 28.02 25.95 24.34
C ASN A 705 26.89 26.52 23.48
N LEU A 706 25.95 27.15 24.15
CA LEU A 706 25.38 28.43 23.69
C LEU A 706 26.14 29.52 24.40
N ASP A 707 27.00 30.21 23.65
CA ASP A 707 27.63 31.46 24.09
C ASP A 707 26.58 32.53 24.27
N SER A 708 26.66 33.06 25.46
CA SER A 708 26.29 34.36 25.97
C SER A 708 25.80 35.47 25.00
N ASP A 709 24.55 35.89 25.22
CA ASP A 709 24.23 37.32 25.47
C ASP A 709 22.80 37.40 26.02
N THR A 710 22.65 37.33 27.32
CA THR A 710 21.54 37.97 28.06
C THR A 710 21.92 38.12 29.55
N PRO A 711 21.44 39.13 30.23
CA PRO A 711 22.05 39.65 31.43
C PRO A 711 21.88 38.74 32.66
N GLN A 712 22.89 38.76 33.48
CA GLN A 712 22.97 38.08 34.80
C GLN A 712 21.77 38.44 35.67
N VAL A 713 21.06 37.42 36.15
CA VAL A 713 20.27 37.48 37.36
C VAL A 713 20.74 36.38 38.29
N GLU A 714 20.97 36.76 39.51
CA GLU A 714 21.64 36.07 40.58
C GLU A 714 21.10 34.67 40.96
N THR A 715 21.99 33.88 41.47
CA THR A 715 21.89 32.55 42.09
C THR A 715 20.70 32.38 43.03
N GLY A 716 19.87 31.38 42.77
CA GLY A 716 18.88 30.83 43.68
C GLY A 716 18.47 29.44 43.27
N VAL A 717 18.67 28.44 44.16
CA VAL A 717 18.15 27.07 44.24
C VAL A 717 17.39 26.48 43.03
N PRO A 718 17.65 25.24 42.54
CA PRO A 718 17.01 24.65 41.38
C PRO A 718 15.49 24.60 41.55
N GLN A 719 14.78 25.49 40.87
CA GLN A 719 13.32 25.45 40.78
C GLN A 719 12.90 24.32 39.83
N ASN A 720 12.05 23.43 40.31
CA ASN A 720 11.36 22.43 39.52
C ASN A 720 10.55 23.10 38.44
N ILE A 721 10.89 22.87 37.17
CA ILE A 721 10.12 23.40 36.02
C ILE A 721 8.91 22.47 35.82
N ARG A 722 7.69 23.08 35.69
CA ARG A 722 6.46 22.34 35.48
C ARG A 722 5.86 22.74 34.14
N TYR A 723 5.71 21.78 33.25
CA TYR A 723 5.03 21.95 31.95
C TYR A 723 3.66 21.29 32.03
N LEU A 724 2.59 22.05 31.75
CA LEU A 724 1.24 21.52 31.62
C LEU A 724 0.87 21.42 30.16
N PHE A 725 0.84 20.22 29.65
CA PHE A 725 0.42 19.93 28.27
C PHE A 725 -1.09 19.93 28.18
N THR A 726 -1.62 20.71 27.21
CA THR A 726 -3.07 20.94 27.03
C THR A 726 -3.40 20.93 25.55
N THR A 727 -4.70 20.79 25.20
CA THR A 727 -5.22 21.00 23.85
C THR A 727 -6.34 22.06 23.87
N LYS A 728 -6.59 22.71 22.74
CA LYS A 728 -7.53 23.84 22.65
C LYS A 728 -8.97 23.49 23.02
N SER A 729 -9.40 22.26 22.71
CA SER A 729 -10.78 21.80 22.89
C SER A 729 -11.02 20.97 24.17
N CYS A 730 -10.04 20.84 25.05
CA CYS A 730 -10.07 19.92 26.19
C CYS A 730 -10.68 20.57 27.46
N PRO A 731 -11.89 20.17 27.87
CA PRO A 731 -12.51 20.69 29.12
C PRO A 731 -11.69 20.35 30.37
N ASN A 732 -11.11 19.15 30.44
CA ASN A 732 -10.28 18.69 31.54
C ASN A 732 -8.99 19.49 31.69
N CYS A 733 -8.47 20.05 30.59
CA CYS A 733 -7.29 20.91 30.61
C CYS A 733 -7.58 22.26 31.28
N LYS A 734 -8.80 22.78 31.09
CA LYS A 734 -9.25 23.99 31.76
C LYS A 734 -9.31 23.79 33.27
N MET A 735 -9.89 22.67 33.72
CA MET A 735 -9.96 22.30 35.14
C MET A 735 -8.57 22.13 35.75
N ALA A 736 -7.65 21.47 35.04
CA ALA A 736 -6.26 21.30 35.53
C ALA A 736 -5.53 22.64 35.71
N LYS A 737 -5.72 23.58 34.79
CA LYS A 737 -5.18 24.95 34.91
C LYS A 737 -5.75 25.68 36.12
N GLU A 738 -7.03 25.54 36.40
CA GLU A 738 -7.72 26.15 37.54
C GLU A 738 -7.18 25.58 38.87
N PHE A 739 -7.07 24.26 39.01
CA PHE A 739 -6.54 23.62 40.21
C PHE A 739 -5.10 24.05 40.55
N LEU A 740 -4.22 24.12 39.55
CA LEU A 740 -2.84 24.55 39.77
C LEU A 740 -2.78 26.03 40.17
N ARG A 741 -3.63 26.90 39.56
CA ARG A 741 -3.71 28.33 39.92
C ARG A 741 -4.28 28.58 41.30
N GLU A 742 -5.35 27.87 41.67
CA GLU A 742 -5.95 27.97 43.01
C GLU A 742 -4.96 27.64 44.13
N LYS A 743 -4.00 26.76 43.84
CA LYS A 743 -2.95 26.38 44.79
C LYS A 743 -1.64 27.16 44.65
N ASN A 744 -1.64 28.23 43.81
CA ASN A 744 -0.46 29.08 43.54
C ASN A 744 0.75 28.28 43.02
N ILE A 745 0.54 27.19 42.29
CA ILE A 745 1.59 26.39 41.68
C ILE A 745 1.93 26.98 40.31
N SER A 746 3.17 27.39 40.10
CA SER A 746 3.65 27.92 38.83
C SER A 746 3.84 26.79 37.82
N PHE A 747 3.38 26.98 36.59
CA PHE A 747 3.53 26.07 35.49
C PHE A 747 3.56 26.83 34.13
N ILE A 748 4.21 26.21 33.16
CA ILE A 748 4.24 26.68 31.76
C ILE A 748 3.22 25.85 30.99
N THR A 749 2.29 26.52 30.33
CA THR A 749 1.31 25.83 29.49
C THR A 749 1.91 25.55 28.12
N ILE A 750 1.87 24.32 27.69
CA ILE A 750 2.27 23.86 26.34
C ILE A 750 1.00 23.39 25.63
N ASP A 751 0.77 23.90 24.43
CA ASP A 751 -0.26 23.35 23.55
C ASP A 751 0.32 22.11 22.87
N ALA A 752 -0.21 20.93 23.20
CA ALA A 752 0.31 19.66 22.73
C ALA A 752 0.08 19.45 21.22
N GLU A 753 -0.80 20.23 20.62
CA GLU A 753 -1.07 20.21 19.18
C GLU A 753 -0.17 21.18 18.40
N GLU A 754 0.28 22.26 19.04
CA GLU A 754 1.16 23.28 18.43
C GLU A 754 2.65 22.98 18.69
N ASP A 755 3.01 22.59 19.91
CA ASP A 755 4.39 22.26 20.26
C ASP A 755 4.63 20.76 20.24
N VAL A 756 4.72 20.24 19.04
CA VAL A 756 4.92 18.80 18.77
C VAL A 756 6.29 18.34 19.27
N GLU A 757 7.30 19.22 19.27
CA GLU A 757 8.65 18.88 19.72
C GLU A 757 8.70 18.57 21.23
N LEU A 758 8.19 19.47 22.06
CA LEU A 758 8.12 19.26 23.50
C LEU A 758 7.16 18.12 23.88
N THR A 759 6.05 17.98 23.15
CA THR A 759 5.07 16.91 23.34
C THR A 759 5.71 15.54 23.12
N ASN A 760 6.50 15.38 22.07
CA ASN A 760 7.24 14.16 21.77
C ASN A 760 8.41 13.94 22.73
N ARG A 761 9.17 14.99 23.02
CA ARG A 761 10.31 14.94 23.96
C ARG A 761 9.89 14.37 25.33
N TYR A 762 8.73 14.77 25.82
CA TYR A 762 8.21 14.28 27.08
C TYR A 762 7.23 13.11 26.92
N GLY A 763 7.03 12.59 25.70
CA GLY A 763 6.16 11.44 25.43
C GLY A 763 4.75 11.65 26.00
N ILE A 764 4.11 12.75 25.66
CA ILE A 764 2.77 13.10 26.12
C ILE A 764 1.74 12.37 25.28
N MET A 765 1.00 11.47 25.91
CA MET A 765 0.02 10.61 25.26
C MET A 765 -1.41 11.11 25.42
N GLN A 766 -1.68 12.01 26.33
CA GLN A 766 -2.99 12.60 26.58
C GLN A 766 -2.91 13.95 27.29
N ALA A 767 -3.91 14.78 27.12
CA ALA A 767 -4.06 16.07 27.78
C ALA A 767 -5.27 16.05 28.76
N PRO A 768 -5.15 16.66 29.96
CA PRO A 768 -3.98 17.34 30.48
C PRO A 768 -2.94 16.35 31.07
N THR A 769 -1.66 16.65 30.82
CA THR A 769 -0.52 16.01 31.49
C THR A 769 0.41 17.07 32.08
N LEU A 770 0.72 16.98 33.35
CA LEU A 770 1.71 17.82 34.04
C LEU A 770 3.05 17.07 34.09
N VAL A 771 4.08 17.69 33.53
CA VAL A 771 5.45 17.17 33.56
C VAL A 771 6.27 18.03 34.51
N ILE A 772 6.89 17.41 35.47
CA ILE A 772 7.74 18.06 36.45
C ILE A 772 9.18 17.67 36.17
N VAL A 773 10.03 18.67 35.88
CA VAL A 773 11.44 18.47 35.56
C VAL A 773 12.30 18.90 36.74
N ASN A 774 13.03 17.95 37.32
CA ASN A 774 13.93 18.12 38.42
C ASN A 774 15.35 17.71 38.01
N GLY A 775 16.12 18.63 37.44
CA GLY A 775 17.43 18.30 36.87
C GLY A 775 17.26 17.25 35.78
N ASP A 776 17.90 16.09 35.91
CA ASP A 776 17.84 14.99 34.95
C ASP A 776 16.65 14.06 35.12
N SER A 777 15.82 14.25 36.15
CA SER A 777 14.63 13.42 36.37
C SER A 777 13.36 14.11 35.92
N THR A 778 12.44 13.34 35.32
CA THR A 778 11.11 13.82 34.92
C THR A 778 10.03 12.95 35.55
N GLU A 779 9.04 13.59 36.14
CA GLU A 779 7.81 12.96 36.61
C GLU A 779 6.61 13.41 35.80
N LYS A 780 5.70 12.49 35.47
CA LYS A 780 4.49 12.78 34.70
C LYS A 780 3.24 12.48 35.50
N ILE A 781 2.36 13.45 35.59
CA ILE A 781 1.06 13.34 36.27
C ILE A 781 -0.02 13.53 35.17
N VAL A 782 -0.75 12.47 34.92
CA VAL A 782 -1.69 12.39 33.83
C VAL A 782 -3.12 12.55 34.34
N ASN A 783 -3.97 13.23 33.61
CA ASN A 783 -5.36 13.59 33.82
C ASN A 783 -5.63 14.65 34.92
N ALA A 784 -6.78 15.33 34.82
CA ALA A 784 -7.13 16.44 35.70
C ALA A 784 -7.28 16.03 37.17
N SER A 785 -7.77 14.81 37.43
CA SER A 785 -7.99 14.30 38.78
C SER A 785 -6.67 14.07 39.54
N ASN A 786 -5.67 13.49 38.87
CA ASN A 786 -4.35 13.26 39.46
C ASN A 786 -3.56 14.58 39.61
N ILE A 787 -3.72 15.52 38.66
CA ILE A 787 -3.15 16.87 38.75
C ILE A 787 -3.75 17.64 39.92
N LYS A 788 -5.05 17.50 40.17
CA LYS A 788 -5.73 18.05 41.36
C LYS A 788 -5.14 17.49 42.66
N LYS A 789 -5.04 16.16 42.73
CA LYS A 789 -4.45 15.47 43.88
C LYS A 789 -3.00 15.95 44.18
N TYR A 790 -2.18 16.03 43.12
CA TYR A 790 -0.83 16.57 43.25
C TYR A 790 -0.82 18.02 43.75
N ALA A 791 -1.72 18.86 43.25
CA ALA A 791 -1.83 20.25 43.70
C ALA A 791 -2.25 20.35 45.20
N GLU A 792 -3.14 19.48 45.64
CA GLU A 792 -3.58 19.37 47.01
C GLU A 792 -2.45 18.87 47.93
N ASP A 793 -1.75 17.80 47.51
CA ASP A 793 -0.63 17.23 48.29
C ASP A 793 0.55 18.21 48.41
N LEU A 794 0.87 18.94 47.36
CA LEU A 794 1.94 19.96 47.38
C LEU A 794 1.59 21.16 48.27
N ALA A 795 0.33 21.55 48.32
CA ALA A 795 -0.16 22.64 49.15
C ALA A 795 -0.27 22.20 50.66
N ALA A 796 -0.31 20.90 50.95
CA ALA A 796 -0.37 20.36 52.31
C ALA A 796 1.00 20.25 52.97
N VAL A 797 2.11 20.43 52.24
CA VAL A 797 3.48 20.40 52.82
C VAL A 797 3.76 21.79 53.42
N PRO A 798 3.97 21.89 54.74
CA PRO A 798 4.31 23.15 55.38
C PRO A 798 5.64 23.68 54.84
N VAL A 799 5.67 24.92 54.35
CA VAL A 799 6.91 25.62 54.01
C VAL A 799 7.77 25.68 55.28
N ARG A 800 8.85 24.94 55.30
CA ARG A 800 9.89 25.05 56.30
C ARG A 800 10.89 26.13 55.97
#